data_f5f0d199ce72953625aa5b47c7db00a9
#
_entry.id   f5f0d199ce72953625aa5b47c7db00a9
#
_cell.length_a   1.000
_cell.length_b   1.000
_cell.length_c   1.000
_cell.angle_alpha   90.00
_cell.angle_beta   90.00
_cell.angle_gamma   90.00
#
_symmetry.space_group_name_H-M   'P 1'
#
loop_
_entity.id
_entity.type
_entity.pdbx_description
1 polymer ?
#
loop_
_entity_poly.entity_id
_entity_poly.type
_entity_poly.pdbx_seq_one_letter_code
_entity_poly.pdbx_strand_id
1 'polypeptide(L)'
;MGKLVVLKFGEGSFEQGFAVTLQIGEEHKRPTTEVTGKLPPFPEMPLYYSHWQSSYRQIGNRYRLHAEQVQVTNVSMIQDCENTSHILRVRFNTWLKAEEFRSVREKWLERLSSTEEVRVILQTENTQLQLLPWHLWDLLERYPKAEIALSSPTYDRIQKPHTPNPLVNILAIVGNSQGIDTKADQVLLQQCNNAEVCFLVEPQRKELTEHLWKKNWDILFFAGHSSTQGNGESGRIYLNKTDSLTIGELKYALKKAIENGLQLAIFNSCDGLGLARELADLQIPQIIVMREPVPDLVAQEFLKYFLQGFASGESLYQSVRQARERLQGLEDRFPCATWLPVICQNPAQTPPTWDELRSREIEEMPNLSPSIKRRFSIAFLSTLAVTAFVVSARFVGILESIEIPAYDQMMRSRPPEEIDSRLLVITIDDDDLATQRKNGETLIGASISEKSLNKLLEKLNQYQPRAIGLDIYRDFNAKERDLINRLQKTPNLIGICKGSDGTTNIRGIQPPPEIPKTNIGFSDFIHDRDGVIRRHLLFMNQEPTSLCSTSYSFSLQLASLYLRSSGIRVEFTPDGNLQLGKTVFPNLKSRSGGYQNINANGGQILLNYRSGKQVAQQVTLTEFLSSPVNPNAFKDRIVLIGVISRGDSPDTWPTPYGIPLDEQMPGVLLQAHMISQILSAVENGRPLLGVWSLWLEFAWIWCWSVVGGVIAWRKLSLPWLALALSVTSSALYLACFVLLISGTWIPFVPSALSLLAIVGLMSIYNFKPKISSSDS
;
A
#
# COMPACT_ATOMS: atom_id res chain seq x y z
N MET A 1 -21.81 2.14 -23.23
CA MET A 1 -21.58 3.61 -23.40
C MET A 1 -21.02 4.16 -22.09
N GLY A 2 -19.88 4.83 -22.14
CA GLY A 2 -19.26 5.41 -20.97
C GLY A 2 -19.92 6.68 -20.51
N LYS A 3 -19.70 7.05 -19.25
CA LYS A 3 -20.12 8.34 -18.66
C LYS A 3 -18.98 9.36 -18.79
N LEU A 4 -19.34 10.58 -19.12
CA LEU A 4 -18.44 11.72 -19.12
C LEU A 4 -18.74 12.60 -17.92
N VAL A 5 -17.73 12.85 -17.10
CA VAL A 5 -17.77 13.76 -15.97
C VAL A 5 -16.79 14.91 -16.24
N VAL A 6 -17.25 16.14 -16.12
CA VAL A 6 -16.40 17.32 -16.26
C VAL A 6 -16.43 18.11 -14.95
N LEU A 7 -15.26 18.28 -14.35
CA LEU A 7 -15.04 19.14 -13.19
C LEU A 7 -14.39 20.45 -13.68
N LYS A 8 -15.16 21.52 -13.69
CA LYS A 8 -14.70 22.86 -14.09
C LYS A 8 -14.34 23.68 -12.86
N PHE A 9 -13.10 24.09 -12.77
CA PHE A 9 -12.65 25.00 -11.73
C PHE A 9 -12.68 26.44 -12.28
N GLY A 10 -13.46 27.28 -11.59
CA GLY A 10 -13.49 28.72 -11.87
C GLY A 10 -12.27 29.46 -11.31
N GLU A 11 -12.31 30.78 -11.40
CA GLU A 11 -11.29 31.65 -10.81
C GLU A 11 -11.21 31.41 -9.29
N GLY A 12 -9.99 31.43 -8.77
CA GLY A 12 -9.69 31.20 -7.35
C GLY A 12 -8.21 30.96 -7.09
N SER A 13 -7.88 30.85 -5.82
CA SER A 13 -6.53 30.51 -5.35
C SER A 13 -6.62 29.58 -4.13
N PHE A 14 -5.50 29.03 -3.71
CA PHE A 14 -5.48 28.24 -2.48
C PHE A 14 -5.77 29.07 -1.22
N GLU A 15 -5.59 30.38 -1.26
CA GLU A 15 -5.95 31.31 -0.18
C GLU A 15 -7.46 31.65 -0.15
N GLN A 16 -8.14 31.61 -1.31
CA GLN A 16 -9.55 32.02 -1.44
C GLN A 16 -10.50 30.84 -1.63
N GLY A 17 -9.95 29.69 -2.01
CA GLY A 17 -10.72 28.52 -2.45
C GLY A 17 -11.12 28.62 -3.93
N PHE A 18 -11.75 27.56 -4.45
CA PHE A 18 -12.11 27.45 -5.86
C PHE A 18 -13.59 27.14 -6.02
N ALA A 19 -14.27 27.90 -6.89
CA ALA A 19 -15.59 27.52 -7.36
C ALA A 19 -15.46 26.29 -8.28
N VAL A 20 -16.33 25.30 -8.11
CA VAL A 20 -16.29 24.06 -8.90
C VAL A 20 -17.67 23.77 -9.46
N THR A 21 -17.74 23.51 -10.76
CA THR A 21 -18.93 23.01 -11.43
C THR A 21 -18.71 21.58 -11.89
N LEU A 22 -19.55 20.68 -11.41
CA LEU A 22 -19.61 19.29 -11.85
C LEU A 22 -20.66 19.13 -12.94
N GLN A 23 -20.28 18.60 -14.08
CA GLN A 23 -21.20 18.19 -15.16
C GLN A 23 -21.10 16.69 -15.36
N ILE A 24 -22.25 15.99 -15.45
CA ILE A 24 -22.31 14.54 -15.72
C ILE A 24 -23.24 14.31 -16.92
N GLY A 25 -22.79 13.48 -17.85
CA GLY A 25 -23.55 13.10 -19.03
C GLY A 25 -23.06 11.79 -19.64
N GLU A 26 -23.65 11.42 -20.74
CA GLU A 26 -23.15 10.33 -21.58
C GLU A 26 -22.15 10.89 -22.61
N GLU A 27 -21.23 10.04 -23.04
CA GLU A 27 -20.33 10.37 -24.14
C GLU A 27 -21.12 10.89 -25.36
N HIS A 28 -20.61 11.91 -26.02
CA HIS A 28 -21.19 12.56 -27.20
C HIS A 28 -22.55 13.26 -27.00
N LYS A 29 -23.10 13.30 -25.78
CA LYS A 29 -24.36 13.99 -25.48
C LYS A 29 -24.12 15.22 -24.60
N ARG A 30 -25.13 16.11 -24.55
CA ARG A 30 -25.09 17.23 -23.61
C ARG A 30 -25.12 16.70 -22.16
N PRO A 31 -24.49 17.38 -21.20
CA PRO A 31 -24.60 17.03 -19.79
C PRO A 31 -26.06 16.95 -19.36
N THR A 32 -26.40 15.88 -18.65
CA THR A 32 -27.76 15.66 -18.10
C THR A 32 -27.88 16.20 -16.69
N THR A 33 -26.77 16.44 -16.02
CA THR A 33 -26.72 16.94 -14.65
C THR A 33 -25.62 17.96 -14.50
N GLU A 34 -25.91 19.06 -13.82
CA GLU A 34 -24.94 20.05 -13.44
C GLU A 34 -25.17 20.46 -11.98
N VAL A 35 -24.10 20.60 -11.21
CA VAL A 35 -24.14 21.07 -9.82
C VAL A 35 -22.89 21.89 -9.53
N THR A 36 -23.07 22.92 -8.71
CA THR A 36 -21.95 23.78 -8.26
C THR A 36 -21.61 23.50 -6.80
N GLY A 37 -20.33 23.62 -6.48
CA GLY A 37 -19.80 23.55 -5.13
C GLY A 37 -18.59 24.45 -5.00
N LYS A 38 -17.96 24.45 -3.86
CA LYS A 38 -16.75 25.22 -3.59
C LYS A 38 -15.74 24.36 -2.84
N LEU A 39 -14.51 24.35 -3.30
CA LEU A 39 -13.38 23.90 -2.47
C LEU A 39 -12.97 25.06 -1.56
N PRO A 40 -12.89 24.87 -0.24
CA PRO A 40 -12.54 25.91 0.70
C PRO A 40 -11.08 26.32 0.55
N PRO A 41 -10.66 27.48 1.12
CA PRO A 41 -9.25 27.85 1.22
C PRO A 41 -8.39 26.75 1.84
N PHE A 42 -7.22 26.51 1.24
CA PHE A 42 -6.22 25.60 1.76
C PHE A 42 -4.80 26.02 1.33
N PRO A 43 -4.27 27.12 1.89
CA PRO A 43 -3.01 27.74 1.45
C PRO A 43 -1.79 26.83 1.61
N GLU A 44 -1.84 25.82 2.49
CA GLU A 44 -0.73 24.88 2.70
C GLU A 44 -0.65 23.77 1.63
N MET A 45 -1.68 23.56 0.81
CA MET A 45 -1.70 22.48 -0.19
C MET A 45 -0.50 22.52 -1.16
N PRO A 46 -0.12 23.69 -1.73
CA PRO A 46 1.07 23.77 -2.56
C PRO A 46 2.36 23.42 -1.82
N LEU A 47 2.44 23.68 -0.51
CA LEU A 47 3.59 23.31 0.31
C LEU A 47 3.68 21.79 0.49
N TYR A 48 2.58 21.11 0.78
CA TYR A 48 2.56 19.66 0.86
C TYR A 48 3.00 19.01 -0.46
N TYR A 49 2.52 19.54 -1.59
CA TYR A 49 2.97 19.09 -2.91
C TYR A 49 4.46 19.32 -3.12
N SER A 50 4.98 20.52 -2.81
CA SER A 50 6.40 20.85 -3.00
C SER A 50 7.32 20.03 -2.09
N HIS A 51 6.88 19.68 -0.88
CA HIS A 51 7.64 18.81 0.01
C HIS A 51 7.74 17.39 -0.56
N TRP A 52 6.62 16.80 -1.00
CA TRP A 52 6.64 15.53 -1.69
C TRP A 52 7.53 15.56 -2.94
N GLN A 53 7.36 16.56 -3.78
CA GLN A 53 8.13 16.72 -5.01
C GLN A 53 9.65 16.81 -4.74
N SER A 54 10.04 17.54 -3.71
CA SER A 54 11.44 17.65 -3.30
C SER A 54 12.00 16.32 -2.82
N SER A 55 11.27 15.59 -1.98
CA SER A 55 11.66 14.26 -1.49
C SER A 55 11.74 13.25 -2.64
N TYR A 56 10.77 13.27 -3.56
CA TYR A 56 10.76 12.41 -4.75
C TYR A 56 11.95 12.68 -5.68
N ARG A 57 12.24 13.96 -5.99
CA ARG A 57 13.35 14.36 -6.88
C ARG A 57 14.72 14.04 -6.28
N GLN A 58 14.88 14.02 -4.97
CA GLN A 58 16.12 13.59 -4.32
C GLN A 58 16.43 12.10 -4.58
N ILE A 59 15.40 11.26 -4.64
CA ILE A 59 15.55 9.86 -5.04
C ILE A 59 15.95 9.77 -6.52
N GLY A 60 15.26 10.51 -7.41
CA GLY A 60 15.47 10.48 -8.87
C GLY A 60 16.87 10.93 -9.32
N ASN A 61 17.47 11.90 -8.65
CA ASN A 61 18.80 12.41 -8.99
C ASN A 61 19.92 11.37 -8.80
N ARG A 62 19.71 10.32 -8.00
CA ARG A 62 20.68 9.24 -7.80
C ARG A 62 20.55 8.09 -8.80
N TYR A 63 19.38 7.84 -9.36
CA TYR A 63 19.20 6.81 -10.38
C TYR A 63 19.84 7.15 -11.73
N ARG A 64 20.24 8.43 -11.94
CA ARG A 64 20.91 8.92 -13.15
C ARG A 64 22.43 9.06 -13.04
N LEU A 65 23.00 8.93 -11.85
CA LEU A 65 24.45 8.92 -11.63
C LEU A 65 24.87 7.48 -11.40
N HIS A 66 25.64 6.96 -12.34
CA HIS A 66 26.24 5.60 -12.37
C HIS A 66 26.27 4.84 -11.04
N ALA A 67 25.74 3.62 -11.09
CA ALA A 67 25.86 2.60 -10.06
C ALA A 67 27.33 2.21 -9.84
N GLU A 68 28.05 2.93 -8.97
CA GLU A 68 29.17 2.38 -8.21
C GLU A 68 29.36 3.22 -6.95
N GLN A 69 29.19 2.51 -5.80
CA GLN A 69 29.53 2.93 -4.43
C GLN A 69 28.80 4.17 -3.86
N VAL A 70 27.74 3.94 -3.12
CA VAL A 70 27.58 4.35 -1.71
C VAL A 70 26.38 3.62 -1.07
N GLN A 71 26.64 2.56 -0.33
CA GLN A 71 25.74 2.02 0.71
C GLN A 71 25.67 3.04 1.86
N VAL A 72 24.49 3.29 2.39
CA VAL A 72 24.14 3.76 3.75
C VAL A 72 22.98 4.79 3.83
N THR A 73 22.41 5.35 2.75
CA THR A 73 21.38 6.41 2.91
C THR A 73 20.07 6.21 2.15
N ASN A 74 19.86 5.08 1.48
CA ASN A 74 18.68 4.88 0.63
C ASN A 74 17.36 4.68 1.42
N VAL A 75 17.41 4.09 2.60
CA VAL A 75 16.21 3.80 3.42
C VAL A 75 15.58 5.10 3.94
N SER A 76 16.37 6.07 4.37
CA SER A 76 15.88 7.37 4.86
C SER A 76 15.16 8.17 3.76
N MET A 77 15.68 8.23 2.54
CA MET A 77 15.09 9.02 1.46
C MET A 77 13.80 8.40 0.91
N ILE A 78 13.74 7.08 0.79
CA ILE A 78 12.52 6.36 0.40
C ILE A 78 11.45 6.59 1.46
N GLN A 79 11.80 6.45 2.73
CA GLN A 79 10.91 6.70 3.86
C GLN A 79 10.39 8.14 3.88
N ASP A 80 11.26 9.14 3.62
CA ASP A 80 10.85 10.54 3.56
C ASP A 80 9.87 10.80 2.41
N CYS A 81 10.09 10.17 1.26
CA CYS A 81 9.17 10.26 0.12
C CYS A 81 7.82 9.58 0.44
N GLU A 82 7.82 8.42 1.07
CA GLU A 82 6.61 7.72 1.51
C GLU A 82 5.84 8.55 2.55
N ASN A 83 6.52 9.13 3.54
CA ASN A 83 5.90 9.97 4.56
C ASN A 83 5.26 11.22 3.95
N THR A 84 5.99 11.94 3.09
CA THR A 84 5.49 13.16 2.44
C THR A 84 4.34 12.85 1.49
N SER A 85 4.39 11.72 0.77
CA SER A 85 3.31 11.27 -0.10
C SER A 85 2.05 10.90 0.69
N HIS A 86 2.22 10.21 1.82
CA HIS A 86 1.10 9.88 2.70
C HIS A 86 0.42 11.14 3.25
N ILE A 87 1.21 12.09 3.74
CA ILE A 87 0.70 13.37 4.24
C ILE A 87 -0.08 14.11 3.13
N LEU A 88 0.51 14.24 1.95
CA LEU A 88 -0.15 14.88 0.82
C LEU A 88 -1.47 14.19 0.47
N ARG A 89 -1.51 12.86 0.38
CA ARG A 89 -2.72 12.08 0.10
C ARG A 89 -3.82 12.31 1.15
N VAL A 90 -3.47 12.28 2.43
CA VAL A 90 -4.41 12.50 3.54
C VAL A 90 -4.96 13.93 3.48
N ARG A 91 -4.10 14.94 3.38
CA ARG A 91 -4.50 16.36 3.32
C ARG A 91 -5.34 16.65 2.09
N PHE A 92 -4.96 16.12 0.93
CA PHE A 92 -5.71 16.27 -0.31
C PHE A 92 -7.13 15.68 -0.20
N ASN A 93 -7.27 14.46 0.32
CA ASN A 93 -8.59 13.86 0.50
C ASN A 93 -9.41 14.52 1.61
N THR A 94 -8.78 15.06 2.65
CA THR A 94 -9.47 15.87 3.67
C THR A 94 -10.06 17.14 3.05
N TRP A 95 -9.30 17.83 2.20
CA TRP A 95 -9.76 19.01 1.47
C TRP A 95 -10.94 18.71 0.55
N LEU A 96 -10.89 17.60 -0.19
CA LEU A 96 -11.97 17.16 -1.06
C LEU A 96 -13.20 16.61 -0.31
N LYS A 97 -13.09 16.42 1.02
CA LYS A 97 -14.21 16.05 1.91
C LYS A 97 -14.86 17.23 2.63
N ALA A 98 -14.39 18.45 2.37
CA ALA A 98 -14.94 19.63 2.98
C ALA A 98 -16.46 19.79 2.74
N GLU A 99 -17.17 20.37 3.69
CA GLU A 99 -18.63 20.51 3.65
C GLU A 99 -19.09 21.34 2.43
N GLU A 100 -18.34 22.37 2.06
CA GLU A 100 -18.61 23.21 0.91
C GLU A 100 -18.51 22.48 -0.43
N PHE A 101 -17.78 21.35 -0.47
CA PHE A 101 -17.64 20.49 -1.65
C PHE A 101 -18.57 19.28 -1.64
N ARG A 102 -19.35 19.11 -0.59
CA ARG A 102 -20.24 17.97 -0.36
C ARG A 102 -21.25 17.77 -1.48
N SER A 103 -21.86 18.87 -1.97
CA SER A 103 -22.86 18.80 -3.05
C SER A 103 -22.32 18.13 -4.32
N VAL A 104 -21.05 18.37 -4.66
CA VAL A 104 -20.36 17.77 -5.79
C VAL A 104 -20.16 16.27 -5.56
N ARG A 105 -19.69 15.88 -4.36
CA ARG A 105 -19.48 14.47 -3.99
C ARG A 105 -20.78 13.67 -3.96
N GLU A 106 -21.82 14.20 -3.36
CA GLU A 106 -23.14 13.53 -3.26
C GLU A 106 -23.74 13.35 -4.66
N LYS A 107 -23.67 14.37 -5.53
CA LYS A 107 -24.19 14.26 -6.89
C LYS A 107 -23.42 13.24 -7.73
N TRP A 108 -22.11 13.13 -7.54
CA TRP A 108 -21.30 12.08 -8.14
C TRP A 108 -21.79 10.69 -7.73
N LEU A 109 -21.97 10.46 -6.39
CA LEU A 109 -22.40 9.18 -5.85
C LEU A 109 -23.83 8.82 -6.26
N GLU A 110 -24.71 9.83 -6.46
CA GLU A 110 -26.10 9.64 -6.90
C GLU A 110 -26.21 9.21 -8.36
N ARG A 111 -25.35 9.76 -9.23
CA ARG A 111 -25.51 9.69 -10.69
C ARG A 111 -24.62 8.67 -11.39
N LEU A 112 -23.62 8.15 -10.74
CA LEU A 112 -22.65 7.22 -11.32
C LEU A 112 -22.70 5.86 -10.63
N SER A 113 -22.63 4.80 -11.43
CA SER A 113 -22.47 3.43 -10.94
C SER A 113 -21.00 3.03 -10.95
N SER A 114 -20.57 2.27 -9.93
CA SER A 114 -19.20 1.74 -9.85
C SER A 114 -18.84 0.73 -10.96
N THR A 115 -19.84 0.22 -11.68
CA THR A 115 -19.64 -0.73 -12.78
C THR A 115 -19.48 -0.05 -14.14
N GLU A 116 -19.88 1.22 -14.25
CA GLU A 116 -19.80 1.99 -15.50
C GLU A 116 -18.36 2.48 -15.76
N GLU A 117 -18.01 2.58 -17.02
CA GLU A 117 -16.80 3.28 -17.43
C GLU A 117 -17.04 4.79 -17.34
N VAL A 118 -16.18 5.49 -16.58
CA VAL A 118 -16.31 6.91 -16.31
C VAL A 118 -15.05 7.64 -16.73
N ARG A 119 -15.18 8.50 -17.69
CA ARG A 119 -14.12 9.41 -18.11
C ARG A 119 -14.29 10.74 -17.38
N VAL A 120 -13.26 11.13 -16.60
CA VAL A 120 -13.26 12.35 -15.80
C VAL A 120 -12.34 13.37 -16.44
N ILE A 121 -12.86 14.56 -16.74
CA ILE A 121 -12.06 15.68 -17.27
C ILE A 121 -12.01 16.79 -16.21
N LEU A 122 -10.83 17.14 -15.80
CA LEU A 122 -10.57 18.25 -14.89
C LEU A 122 -10.13 19.48 -15.70
N GLN A 123 -10.98 20.49 -15.77
CA GLN A 123 -10.73 21.75 -16.50
C GLN A 123 -10.31 22.85 -15.53
N THR A 124 -9.09 23.37 -15.68
CA THR A 124 -8.56 24.48 -14.88
C THR A 124 -7.42 25.22 -15.60
N GLU A 125 -7.36 26.53 -15.40
CA GLU A 125 -6.19 27.35 -15.77
C GLU A 125 -5.14 27.40 -14.66
N ASN A 126 -5.54 27.07 -13.43
CA ASN A 126 -4.64 27.13 -12.30
C ASN A 126 -3.59 26.00 -12.37
N THR A 127 -2.35 26.42 -12.58
CA THR A 127 -1.20 25.50 -12.75
C THR A 127 -0.93 24.65 -11.52
N GLN A 128 -1.15 25.17 -10.31
CA GLN A 128 -0.94 24.44 -9.07
C GLN A 128 -2.00 23.34 -8.88
N LEU A 129 -3.26 23.58 -9.32
CA LEU A 129 -4.29 22.53 -9.34
C LEU A 129 -3.94 21.41 -10.33
N GLN A 130 -3.36 21.73 -11.48
CA GLN A 130 -2.92 20.72 -12.47
C GLN A 130 -1.78 19.86 -11.94
N LEU A 131 -0.94 20.40 -11.04
CA LEU A 131 0.14 19.63 -10.41
C LEU A 131 -0.37 18.57 -9.41
N LEU A 132 -1.54 18.76 -8.80
CA LEU A 132 -2.03 17.82 -7.78
C LEU A 132 -2.32 16.43 -8.35
N PRO A 133 -2.07 15.36 -7.55
CA PRO A 133 -2.25 13.99 -7.98
C PRO A 133 -3.72 13.54 -7.88
N TRP A 134 -4.58 14.06 -8.76
CA TRP A 134 -6.03 13.88 -8.74
C TRP A 134 -6.50 12.43 -8.74
N HIS A 135 -5.72 11.52 -9.29
CA HIS A 135 -6.03 10.08 -9.26
C HIS A 135 -6.07 9.50 -7.85
N LEU A 136 -5.53 10.21 -6.84
CA LEU A 136 -5.60 9.82 -5.42
C LEU A 136 -6.92 10.20 -4.75
N TRP A 137 -7.83 10.86 -5.46
CA TRP A 137 -9.15 11.19 -4.91
C TRP A 137 -9.90 9.91 -4.54
N ASP A 138 -10.35 9.83 -3.28
CA ASP A 138 -10.99 8.64 -2.72
C ASP A 138 -12.26 8.18 -3.47
N LEU A 139 -12.94 9.08 -4.17
CA LEU A 139 -14.04 8.71 -5.05
C LEU A 139 -13.58 7.82 -6.21
N LEU A 140 -12.42 8.09 -6.81
CA LEU A 140 -11.90 7.28 -7.93
C LEU A 140 -11.55 5.85 -7.51
N GLU A 141 -11.22 5.63 -6.23
CA GLU A 141 -11.00 4.29 -5.70
C GLU A 141 -12.27 3.44 -5.69
N ARG A 142 -13.45 4.09 -5.55
CA ARG A 142 -14.75 3.41 -5.56
C ARG A 142 -15.26 3.08 -6.97
N TYR A 143 -14.67 3.68 -8.00
CA TYR A 143 -15.04 3.52 -9.40
C TYR A 143 -13.88 2.91 -10.18
N PRO A 144 -13.73 1.57 -10.19
CA PRO A 144 -12.58 0.89 -10.78
C PRO A 144 -12.42 1.10 -12.30
N LYS A 145 -13.44 1.65 -12.95
CA LYS A 145 -13.42 2.00 -14.38
C LYS A 145 -13.45 3.51 -14.61
N ALA A 146 -13.12 4.32 -13.60
CA ALA A 146 -13.01 5.76 -13.74
C ALA A 146 -11.55 6.16 -13.85
N GLU A 147 -11.20 7.01 -14.80
CA GLU A 147 -9.87 7.61 -14.91
C GLU A 147 -9.99 9.11 -15.20
N ILE A 148 -8.98 9.88 -14.75
CA ILE A 148 -9.00 11.33 -14.80
C ILE A 148 -7.95 11.87 -15.79
N ALA A 149 -8.37 12.87 -16.58
CA ALA A 149 -7.49 13.65 -17.44
C ALA A 149 -7.52 15.13 -17.07
N LEU A 150 -6.40 15.79 -17.24
CA LEU A 150 -6.29 17.24 -17.17
C LEU A 150 -6.72 17.85 -18.51
N SER A 151 -7.29 19.04 -18.47
CA SER A 151 -7.73 19.77 -19.66
C SER A 151 -7.59 21.29 -19.48
N SER A 152 -7.31 21.98 -20.59
CA SER A 152 -7.46 23.43 -20.65
C SER A 152 -8.94 23.82 -20.77
N PRO A 153 -9.38 24.96 -20.19
CA PRO A 153 -10.71 25.50 -20.40
C PRO A 153 -10.96 25.96 -21.84
N THR A 154 -9.91 26.36 -22.56
CA THR A 154 -9.99 26.82 -23.96
C THR A 154 -9.62 25.67 -24.89
N TYR A 155 -10.50 25.34 -25.82
CA TYR A 155 -10.30 24.23 -26.75
C TYR A 155 -11.11 24.43 -28.05
N ASP A 156 -10.60 23.87 -29.15
CA ASP A 156 -11.26 23.81 -30.42
C ASP A 156 -11.50 22.36 -30.86
N ARG A 157 -12.58 22.12 -31.58
CA ARG A 157 -12.87 20.80 -32.16
C ARG A 157 -12.17 20.67 -33.50
N ILE A 158 -11.21 19.74 -33.59
CA ILE A 158 -10.51 19.44 -34.82
C ILE A 158 -11.32 18.37 -35.59
N GLN A 159 -11.62 18.64 -36.87
CA GLN A 159 -12.24 17.66 -37.75
C GLN A 159 -11.18 16.65 -38.22
N LYS A 160 -11.44 15.37 -38.03
CA LYS A 160 -10.54 14.30 -38.43
C LYS A 160 -10.66 14.04 -39.92
N PRO A 161 -9.58 14.03 -40.71
CA PRO A 161 -9.61 13.41 -42.02
C PRO A 161 -9.72 11.90 -41.85
N HIS A 162 -10.73 11.28 -42.47
CA HIS A 162 -10.94 9.84 -42.44
C HIS A 162 -10.13 9.21 -43.56
N THR A 163 -8.92 8.78 -43.27
CA THR A 163 -8.13 7.94 -44.20
C THR A 163 -8.10 6.52 -43.65
N PRO A 164 -8.76 5.56 -44.34
CA PRO A 164 -8.73 4.16 -43.91
C PRO A 164 -7.30 3.63 -44.00
N ASN A 165 -6.76 3.19 -42.86
CA ASN A 165 -5.45 2.54 -42.80
C ASN A 165 -5.57 1.21 -42.02
N PRO A 166 -5.11 0.08 -42.58
CA PRO A 166 -5.19 -1.21 -41.92
C PRO A 166 -4.23 -1.34 -40.72
N LEU A 167 -3.24 -0.45 -40.60
CA LEU A 167 -2.23 -0.44 -39.54
C LEU A 167 -2.24 0.89 -38.82
N VAL A 168 -1.95 0.88 -37.52
CA VAL A 168 -1.72 2.10 -36.72
C VAL A 168 -0.32 2.64 -37.02
N ASN A 169 -0.25 3.87 -37.52
CA ASN A 169 1.03 4.53 -37.84
C ASN A 169 1.62 5.22 -36.62
N ILE A 170 2.78 4.74 -36.15
CA ILE A 170 3.47 5.28 -34.99
C ILE A 170 4.78 5.94 -35.44
N LEU A 171 4.96 7.24 -35.13
CA LEU A 171 6.24 7.91 -35.22
C LEU A 171 6.92 7.85 -33.87
N ALA A 172 7.98 7.05 -33.76
CA ALA A 172 8.74 6.89 -32.54
C ALA A 172 10.07 7.67 -32.60
N ILE A 173 10.16 8.74 -31.84
CA ILE A 173 11.35 9.58 -31.73
C ILE A 173 12.15 9.11 -30.53
N VAL A 174 13.32 8.58 -30.79
CA VAL A 174 14.32 8.24 -29.77
C VAL A 174 15.32 9.39 -29.72
N GLY A 175 15.15 10.26 -28.74
CA GLY A 175 16.01 11.43 -28.54
C GLY A 175 17.35 11.08 -27.88
N ASN A 176 18.04 12.09 -27.33
CA ASN A 176 19.29 11.86 -26.59
C ASN A 176 19.04 10.83 -25.49
N SER A 177 19.73 9.69 -25.61
CA SER A 177 19.56 8.50 -24.74
C SER A 177 20.74 8.29 -23.80
N GLN A 178 21.57 9.30 -23.57
CA GLN A 178 22.73 9.14 -22.69
C GLN A 178 22.28 8.83 -21.24
N GLY A 179 22.52 7.59 -20.80
CA GLY A 179 22.10 7.11 -19.47
C GLY A 179 20.65 6.61 -19.41
N ILE A 180 19.97 6.42 -20.55
CA ILE A 180 18.60 5.90 -20.66
C ILE A 180 18.60 4.67 -21.58
N ASP A 181 17.92 3.59 -21.16
CA ASP A 181 17.74 2.40 -22.00
C ASP A 181 16.50 2.52 -22.92
N THR A 182 16.66 3.27 -24.01
CA THR A 182 15.63 3.41 -25.03
C THR A 182 15.45 2.21 -25.95
N LYS A 183 16.33 1.21 -25.90
CA LYS A 183 16.21 -0.01 -26.69
C LYS A 183 15.02 -0.85 -26.23
N ALA A 184 14.77 -0.90 -24.93
CA ALA A 184 13.61 -1.59 -24.40
C ALA A 184 12.30 -0.98 -24.92
N ASP A 185 12.19 0.35 -24.98
CA ASP A 185 11.02 1.04 -25.55
C ASP A 185 10.83 0.69 -27.04
N GLN A 186 11.92 0.63 -27.81
CA GLN A 186 11.86 0.26 -29.24
C GLN A 186 11.36 -1.17 -29.42
N VAL A 187 11.82 -2.12 -28.60
CA VAL A 187 11.36 -3.52 -28.64
C VAL A 187 9.86 -3.61 -28.32
N LEU A 188 9.38 -2.88 -27.32
CA LEU A 188 7.98 -2.86 -26.92
C LEU A 188 7.09 -2.34 -28.07
N LEU A 189 7.49 -1.25 -28.71
CA LEU A 189 6.75 -0.69 -29.85
C LEU A 189 6.77 -1.62 -31.06
N GLN A 190 7.87 -2.30 -31.36
CA GLN A 190 7.96 -3.28 -32.45
C GLN A 190 7.07 -4.50 -32.25
N GLN A 191 6.78 -4.85 -31.01
CA GLN A 191 5.90 -5.98 -30.64
C GLN A 191 4.41 -5.64 -30.75
N CYS A 192 4.04 -4.39 -31.02
CA CYS A 192 2.64 -3.99 -31.18
C CYS A 192 2.03 -4.62 -32.44
N ASN A 193 1.02 -5.44 -32.22
CA ASN A 193 0.29 -6.06 -33.33
C ASN A 193 -0.48 -5.00 -34.14
N ASN A 194 -0.42 -5.13 -35.47
CA ASN A 194 -1.14 -4.24 -36.39
C ASN A 194 -0.71 -2.76 -36.30
N ALA A 195 0.56 -2.51 -36.02
CA ALA A 195 1.17 -1.19 -36.06
C ALA A 195 2.31 -1.14 -37.09
N GLU A 196 2.46 0.00 -37.76
CA GLU A 196 3.65 0.37 -38.53
C GLU A 196 4.45 1.41 -37.74
N VAL A 197 5.61 1.05 -37.24
CA VAL A 197 6.43 1.94 -36.42
C VAL A 197 7.61 2.47 -37.21
N CYS A 198 7.72 3.79 -37.31
CA CYS A 198 8.85 4.47 -37.87
C CYS A 198 9.73 5.04 -36.76
N PHE A 199 10.96 4.57 -36.65
CA PHE A 199 11.91 5.03 -35.63
C PHE A 199 12.80 6.13 -36.20
N LEU A 200 12.88 7.27 -35.49
CA LEU A 200 13.87 8.32 -35.68
C LEU A 200 14.80 8.31 -34.45
N VAL A 201 16.01 7.81 -34.64
CA VAL A 201 17.00 7.70 -33.54
C VAL A 201 17.98 8.87 -33.61
N GLU A 202 18.02 9.66 -32.55
CA GLU A 202 18.80 10.90 -32.43
C GLU A 202 18.69 11.80 -33.68
N PRO A 203 17.44 12.10 -34.16
CA PRO A 203 17.25 12.80 -35.41
C PRO A 203 17.77 14.24 -35.35
N GLN A 204 18.09 14.79 -36.52
CA GLN A 204 18.27 16.21 -36.68
C GLN A 204 16.91 16.93 -36.76
N ARG A 205 16.85 18.21 -36.37
CA ARG A 205 15.63 19.02 -36.41
C ARG A 205 14.92 18.97 -37.77
N LYS A 206 15.67 19.06 -38.87
CA LYS A 206 15.12 19.05 -40.23
C LYS A 206 14.43 17.71 -40.53
N GLU A 207 15.05 16.61 -40.18
CA GLU A 207 14.53 15.24 -40.39
C GLU A 207 13.20 15.03 -39.65
N LEU A 208 13.16 15.39 -38.35
CA LEU A 208 11.93 15.30 -37.57
C LEU A 208 10.81 16.15 -38.18
N THR A 209 11.11 17.41 -38.57
CA THR A 209 10.13 18.27 -39.18
C THR A 209 9.58 17.69 -40.48
N GLU A 210 10.44 17.15 -41.36
CA GLU A 210 10.02 16.54 -42.60
C GLU A 210 9.11 15.32 -42.39
N HIS A 211 9.39 14.46 -41.40
CA HIS A 211 8.55 13.31 -41.07
C HIS A 211 7.17 13.73 -40.56
N LEU A 212 7.11 14.75 -39.70
CA LEU A 212 5.83 15.29 -39.21
C LEU A 212 4.97 15.92 -40.32
N TRP A 213 5.57 16.44 -41.39
CA TRP A 213 4.88 17.06 -42.53
C TRP A 213 4.39 16.06 -43.58
N LYS A 214 5.16 15.02 -43.84
CA LYS A 214 5.01 14.17 -45.07
C LYS A 214 4.09 12.98 -44.91
N LYS A 215 3.94 12.42 -43.70
CA LYS A 215 3.20 11.19 -43.46
C LYS A 215 2.08 11.42 -42.42
N ASN A 216 0.99 10.69 -42.58
CA ASN A 216 -0.08 10.67 -41.60
C ASN A 216 0.32 9.77 -40.44
N TRP A 217 0.33 10.30 -39.25
CA TRP A 217 0.66 9.59 -38.01
C TRP A 217 -0.58 9.55 -37.12
N ASP A 218 -0.86 8.38 -36.51
CA ASP A 218 -1.91 8.22 -35.52
C ASP A 218 -1.37 8.46 -34.10
N ILE A 219 -0.15 7.97 -33.87
CA ILE A 219 0.53 8.08 -32.58
C ILE A 219 1.92 8.69 -32.75
N LEU A 220 2.24 9.69 -31.92
CA LEU A 220 3.58 10.23 -31.73
C LEU A 220 4.13 9.70 -30.41
N PHE A 221 5.27 9.03 -30.46
CA PHE A 221 5.97 8.56 -29.26
C PHE A 221 7.33 9.25 -29.14
N PHE A 222 7.67 9.69 -27.94
CA PHE A 222 8.99 10.26 -27.64
C PHE A 222 9.59 9.55 -26.42
N ALA A 223 10.82 9.02 -26.57
CA ALA A 223 11.66 8.52 -25.49
C ALA A 223 13.00 9.26 -25.53
N GLY A 224 13.44 9.80 -24.41
CA GLY A 224 14.68 10.56 -24.30
C GLY A 224 14.64 11.59 -23.18
N HIS A 225 15.65 12.44 -23.11
CA HIS A 225 15.67 13.51 -22.12
C HIS A 225 14.68 14.62 -22.48
N SER A 226 13.98 15.12 -21.48
CA SER A 226 13.20 16.37 -21.54
C SER A 226 13.41 17.17 -20.27
N SER A 227 13.20 18.48 -20.33
CA SER A 227 13.25 19.36 -19.17
C SER A 227 12.24 20.48 -19.29
N THR A 228 11.70 20.92 -18.17
CA THR A 228 10.91 22.14 -18.08
C THR A 228 11.80 23.28 -17.61
N GLN A 229 11.82 24.39 -18.33
CA GLN A 229 12.59 25.59 -17.99
C GLN A 229 11.70 26.65 -17.36
N GLY A 230 12.27 27.47 -16.45
CA GLY A 230 11.52 28.48 -15.70
C GLY A 230 10.57 27.89 -14.66
N ASN A 231 9.59 28.63 -14.21
CA ASN A 231 8.56 28.20 -13.24
C ASN A 231 7.51 27.25 -13.85
N GLY A 232 7.89 26.37 -14.76
CA GLY A 232 6.98 25.43 -15.43
C GLY A 232 6.39 25.94 -16.74
N GLU A 233 6.98 26.95 -17.36
CA GLU A 233 6.39 27.68 -18.52
C GLU A 233 6.81 27.13 -19.89
N SER A 234 7.97 26.46 -20.04
CA SER A 234 8.44 25.98 -21.34
C SER A 234 9.06 24.58 -21.26
N GLY A 235 8.51 23.65 -22.05
CA GLY A 235 9.01 22.30 -22.20
C GLY A 235 10.03 22.17 -23.33
N ARG A 236 11.15 21.48 -23.06
CA ARG A 236 12.23 21.22 -24.02
C ARG A 236 12.49 19.73 -24.15
N ILE A 237 12.58 19.24 -25.38
CA ILE A 237 13.00 17.87 -25.71
C ILE A 237 14.41 17.88 -26.31
N TYR A 238 15.21 16.90 -25.96
CA TYR A 238 16.58 16.75 -26.46
C TYR A 238 16.61 15.68 -27.56
N LEU A 239 16.78 16.12 -28.81
CA LEU A 239 16.75 15.23 -29.97
C LEU A 239 18.01 14.37 -30.08
N ASN A 240 19.16 15.00 -29.84
CA ASN A 240 20.50 14.36 -29.86
C ASN A 240 21.43 15.12 -28.91
N LYS A 241 22.74 14.86 -28.95
CA LYS A 241 23.72 15.47 -28.04
C LYS A 241 23.90 16.99 -28.25
N THR A 242 23.57 17.50 -29.44
CA THR A 242 23.78 18.90 -29.82
C THR A 242 22.50 19.69 -30.00
N ASP A 243 21.40 19.00 -30.36
CA ASP A 243 20.14 19.63 -30.69
C ASP A 243 19.06 19.39 -29.65
N SER A 244 18.44 20.44 -29.20
CA SER A 244 17.24 20.42 -28.37
C SER A 244 16.20 21.37 -28.91
N LEU A 245 14.92 21.09 -28.75
CA LEU A 245 13.81 21.89 -29.25
C LEU A 245 12.78 22.14 -28.16
N THR A 246 12.22 23.35 -28.17
CA THR A 246 10.97 23.64 -27.46
C THR A 246 9.78 23.20 -28.31
N ILE A 247 8.64 23.00 -27.68
CA ILE A 247 7.39 22.71 -28.40
C ILE A 247 6.99 23.87 -29.32
N GLY A 248 7.27 25.12 -28.88
CA GLY A 248 7.07 26.31 -29.70
C GLY A 248 7.84 26.29 -31.03
N GLU A 249 9.05 25.71 -31.04
CA GLU A 249 9.86 25.54 -32.26
C GLU A 249 9.33 24.46 -33.21
N LEU A 250 8.57 23.49 -32.70
CA LEU A 250 7.89 22.45 -33.47
C LEU A 250 6.44 22.78 -33.83
N LYS A 251 5.94 23.95 -33.41
CA LYS A 251 4.53 24.34 -33.50
C LYS A 251 3.90 24.07 -34.85
N TYR A 252 4.52 24.50 -35.95
CA TYR A 252 3.95 24.33 -37.29
C TYR A 252 3.96 22.89 -37.77
N ALA A 253 5.01 22.12 -37.44
CA ALA A 253 5.11 20.72 -37.81
C ALA A 253 4.09 19.86 -37.04
N LEU A 254 3.92 20.13 -35.74
CA LEU A 254 2.93 19.44 -34.90
C LEU A 254 1.49 19.82 -35.35
N LYS A 255 1.20 21.09 -35.63
CA LYS A 255 -0.11 21.48 -36.19
C LYS A 255 -0.41 20.74 -37.48
N LYS A 256 0.57 20.60 -38.36
CA LYS A 256 0.40 19.86 -39.61
C LYS A 256 0.15 18.37 -39.37
N ALA A 257 0.88 17.74 -38.42
CA ALA A 257 0.66 16.36 -38.03
C ALA A 257 -0.77 16.14 -37.45
N ILE A 258 -1.27 17.10 -36.65
CA ILE A 258 -2.64 17.06 -36.09
C ILE A 258 -3.68 17.18 -37.22
N GLU A 259 -3.50 18.11 -38.16
CA GLU A 259 -4.34 18.23 -39.36
C GLU A 259 -4.34 16.94 -40.19
N ASN A 260 -3.20 16.24 -40.24
CA ASN A 260 -3.04 14.99 -40.98
C ASN A 260 -3.54 13.75 -40.21
N GLY A 261 -4.04 13.90 -38.96
CA GLY A 261 -4.71 12.80 -38.26
C GLY A 261 -4.09 12.37 -36.93
N LEU A 262 -3.05 13.02 -36.43
CA LEU A 262 -2.45 12.69 -35.14
C LEU A 262 -3.48 12.72 -34.00
N GLN A 263 -3.65 11.60 -33.29
CA GLN A 263 -4.66 11.42 -32.23
C GLN A 263 -4.06 11.35 -30.86
N LEU A 264 -2.87 10.76 -30.71
CA LEU A 264 -2.24 10.48 -29.42
C LEU A 264 -0.77 10.86 -29.46
N ALA A 265 -0.30 11.60 -28.43
CA ALA A 265 1.12 11.83 -28.19
C ALA A 265 1.52 11.22 -26.84
N ILE A 266 2.58 10.43 -26.80
CA ILE A 266 3.10 9.78 -25.59
C ILE A 266 4.53 10.27 -25.39
N PHE A 267 4.77 10.94 -24.25
CA PHE A 267 6.08 11.39 -23.83
C PHE A 267 6.58 10.55 -22.66
N ASN A 268 7.33 9.52 -22.99
CA ASN A 268 7.99 8.65 -22.02
C ASN A 268 9.33 9.28 -21.60
N SER A 269 9.26 10.49 -21.03
CA SER A 269 10.41 11.33 -20.70
C SER A 269 10.18 12.08 -19.39
N CYS A 270 11.22 12.72 -18.88
CA CYS A 270 11.19 13.39 -17.59
C CYS A 270 10.48 14.75 -17.65
N ASP A 271 9.70 15.07 -16.57
CA ASP A 271 9.08 16.39 -16.37
C ASP A 271 8.16 16.85 -17.51
N GLY A 272 7.14 16.01 -17.79
CA GLY A 272 6.28 16.18 -18.97
C GLY A 272 5.09 17.14 -18.81
N LEU A 273 4.74 17.64 -17.61
CA LEU A 273 3.56 18.50 -17.43
C LEU A 273 3.73 19.88 -18.10
N GLY A 274 4.95 20.43 -18.13
CA GLY A 274 5.24 21.63 -18.90
C GLY A 274 5.09 21.40 -20.40
N LEU A 275 5.61 20.28 -20.92
CA LEU A 275 5.40 19.83 -22.30
C LEU A 275 3.92 19.65 -22.62
N ALA A 276 3.16 19.02 -21.75
CA ALA A 276 1.74 18.74 -21.96
C ALA A 276 0.91 20.02 -22.11
N ARG A 277 1.23 21.10 -21.40
CA ARG A 277 0.55 22.40 -21.54
C ARG A 277 0.77 23.01 -22.92
N GLU A 278 2.02 23.13 -23.36
CA GLU A 278 2.32 23.65 -24.69
C GLU A 278 1.70 22.80 -25.82
N LEU A 279 1.67 21.48 -25.63
CA LEU A 279 1.04 20.56 -26.57
C LEU A 279 -0.50 20.67 -26.54
N ALA A 280 -1.10 20.92 -25.38
CA ALA A 280 -2.54 21.18 -25.25
C ALA A 280 -2.93 22.48 -25.95
N ASP A 281 -2.11 23.52 -25.89
CA ASP A 281 -2.30 24.78 -26.63
C ASP A 281 -2.28 24.56 -28.15
N LEU A 282 -1.59 23.52 -28.62
CA LEU A 282 -1.62 23.09 -30.02
C LEU A 282 -2.84 22.24 -30.35
N GLN A 283 -3.69 21.95 -29.38
CA GLN A 283 -4.93 21.16 -29.54
C GLN A 283 -4.70 19.69 -29.90
N ILE A 284 -3.58 19.07 -29.47
CA ILE A 284 -3.40 17.62 -29.62
C ILE A 284 -4.55 16.91 -28.89
N PRO A 285 -5.24 15.96 -29.53
CA PRO A 285 -6.44 15.33 -28.95
C PRO A 285 -6.20 14.64 -27.61
N GLN A 286 -5.13 13.84 -27.52
CA GLN A 286 -4.76 13.08 -26.32
C GLN A 286 -3.25 13.15 -26.11
N ILE A 287 -2.83 13.36 -24.88
CA ILE A 287 -1.42 13.40 -24.51
C ILE A 287 -1.24 12.56 -23.24
N ILE A 288 -0.24 11.69 -23.23
CA ILE A 288 0.20 10.97 -22.03
C ILE A 288 1.61 11.45 -21.70
N VAL A 289 1.81 11.91 -20.47
CA VAL A 289 3.10 12.41 -19.97
C VAL A 289 3.40 11.86 -18.58
N MET A 290 4.66 11.97 -18.17
CA MET A 290 5.06 11.72 -16.79
C MET A 290 5.08 13.04 -16.00
N ARG A 291 4.47 13.03 -14.81
CA ARG A 291 4.33 14.21 -13.92
C ARG A 291 5.67 14.73 -13.44
N GLU A 292 6.57 13.84 -13.07
CA GLU A 292 7.90 14.10 -12.51
C GLU A 292 8.94 13.25 -13.25
N PRO A 293 10.25 13.47 -13.02
CA PRO A 293 11.30 12.63 -13.58
C PRO A 293 11.04 11.15 -13.32
N VAL A 294 10.93 10.37 -14.40
CA VAL A 294 10.57 8.95 -14.33
C VAL A 294 11.83 8.06 -14.42
N PRO A 295 12.01 7.08 -13.53
CA PRO A 295 13.02 6.03 -13.68
C PRO A 295 12.74 5.17 -14.90
N ASP A 296 13.79 4.75 -15.63
CA ASP A 296 13.65 3.98 -16.88
C ASP A 296 12.77 2.74 -16.75
N LEU A 297 12.98 1.96 -15.68
CA LEU A 297 12.19 0.75 -15.44
C LEU A 297 10.69 1.07 -15.26
N VAL A 298 10.35 2.16 -14.59
CA VAL A 298 8.96 2.59 -14.40
C VAL A 298 8.35 3.04 -15.73
N ALA A 299 9.11 3.79 -16.53
CA ALA A 299 8.70 4.24 -17.85
C ALA A 299 8.44 3.06 -18.80
N GLN A 300 9.34 2.07 -18.82
CA GLN A 300 9.24 0.86 -19.63
C GLN A 300 8.07 -0.04 -19.20
N GLU A 301 7.89 -0.28 -17.91
CA GLU A 301 6.77 -1.10 -17.41
C GLU A 301 5.42 -0.40 -17.64
N PHE A 302 5.36 0.93 -17.49
CA PHE A 302 4.16 1.69 -17.88
C PHE A 302 3.83 1.50 -19.36
N LEU A 303 4.80 1.75 -20.24
CA LEU A 303 4.62 1.62 -21.70
C LEU A 303 4.17 0.20 -22.08
N LYS A 304 4.81 -0.80 -21.53
CA LYS A 304 4.48 -2.22 -21.75
C LYS A 304 3.01 -2.52 -21.41
N TYR A 305 2.58 -2.16 -20.20
CA TYR A 305 1.22 -2.45 -19.77
C TYR A 305 0.18 -1.59 -20.48
N PHE A 306 0.50 -0.34 -20.78
CA PHE A 306 -0.35 0.53 -21.58
C PHE A 306 -0.58 -0.05 -22.99
N LEU A 307 0.49 -0.40 -23.70
CA LEU A 307 0.39 -0.97 -25.05
C LEU A 307 -0.33 -2.33 -25.05
N GLN A 308 -0.10 -3.17 -24.03
CA GLN A 308 -0.82 -4.45 -23.89
C GLN A 308 -2.34 -4.23 -23.75
N GLY A 309 -2.81 -3.29 -22.96
CA GLY A 309 -4.23 -2.98 -22.79
C GLY A 309 -4.78 -2.32 -24.05
N PHE A 310 -4.15 -1.24 -24.52
CA PHE A 310 -4.64 -0.42 -25.60
C PHE A 310 -4.67 -1.18 -26.95
N ALA A 311 -3.61 -1.92 -27.28
CA ALA A 311 -3.57 -2.73 -28.50
C ALA A 311 -4.46 -3.98 -28.44
N SER A 312 -4.95 -4.39 -27.27
CA SER A 312 -5.95 -5.46 -27.13
C SER A 312 -7.40 -4.97 -27.26
N GLY A 313 -7.62 -3.66 -27.45
CA GLY A 313 -8.93 -3.06 -27.67
C GLY A 313 -9.57 -2.43 -26.43
N GLU A 314 -8.84 -2.32 -25.30
CA GLU A 314 -9.32 -1.54 -24.16
C GLU A 314 -9.32 -0.03 -24.48
N SER A 315 -10.20 0.72 -23.81
CA SER A 315 -10.20 2.18 -23.98
C SER A 315 -8.88 2.79 -23.49
N LEU A 316 -8.48 3.93 -24.07
CA LEU A 316 -7.26 4.64 -23.69
C LEU A 316 -7.19 4.89 -22.19
N TYR A 317 -8.31 5.31 -21.57
CA TYR A 317 -8.38 5.62 -20.14
C TYR A 317 -8.21 4.38 -19.28
N GLN A 318 -8.84 3.25 -19.63
CA GLN A 318 -8.67 1.99 -18.91
C GLN A 318 -7.25 1.46 -19.06
N SER A 319 -6.67 1.56 -20.26
CA SER A 319 -5.29 1.14 -20.50
C SER A 319 -4.28 1.94 -19.68
N VAL A 320 -4.45 3.25 -19.56
CA VAL A 320 -3.61 4.09 -18.70
C VAL A 320 -3.81 3.76 -17.23
N ARG A 321 -5.06 3.61 -16.78
CA ARG A 321 -5.37 3.24 -15.40
C ARG A 321 -4.74 1.93 -15.00
N GLN A 322 -4.95 0.88 -15.78
CA GLN A 322 -4.40 -0.45 -15.50
C GLN A 322 -2.87 -0.44 -15.52
N ALA A 323 -2.26 0.24 -16.50
CA ALA A 323 -0.81 0.39 -16.56
C ALA A 323 -0.28 1.09 -15.30
N ARG A 324 -0.91 2.20 -14.89
CA ARG A 324 -0.56 2.94 -13.69
C ARG A 324 -0.72 2.10 -12.42
N GLU A 325 -1.84 1.39 -12.25
CA GLU A 325 -2.07 0.54 -11.09
C GLU A 325 -1.05 -0.61 -10.98
N ARG A 326 -0.61 -1.16 -12.13
CA ARG A 326 0.44 -2.21 -12.16
C ARG A 326 1.81 -1.70 -11.72
N LEU A 327 2.10 -0.39 -11.85
CA LEU A 327 3.32 0.20 -11.32
C LEU A 327 3.44 0.12 -9.79
N GLN A 328 2.33 -0.15 -9.08
CA GLN A 328 2.35 -0.39 -7.64
C GLN A 328 3.31 -1.53 -7.24
N GLY A 329 3.52 -2.50 -8.13
CA GLY A 329 4.50 -3.57 -7.92
C GLY A 329 5.96 -3.11 -7.89
N LEU A 330 6.24 -1.85 -8.27
CA LEU A 330 7.57 -1.25 -8.25
C LEU A 330 7.76 -0.22 -7.14
N GLU A 331 6.72 0.09 -6.36
CA GLU A 331 6.77 1.18 -5.37
C GLU A 331 7.67 0.88 -4.16
N ASP A 332 8.05 -0.38 -3.94
CA ASP A 332 9.09 -0.77 -2.99
C ASP A 332 10.47 -0.21 -3.34
N ARG A 333 10.74 -0.01 -4.63
CA ARG A 333 12.00 0.52 -5.16
C ARG A 333 11.86 1.96 -5.67
N PHE A 334 10.70 2.29 -6.22
CA PHE A 334 10.38 3.58 -6.84
C PHE A 334 9.10 4.15 -6.21
N PRO A 335 9.17 4.74 -5.02
CA PRO A 335 8.00 5.26 -4.32
C PRO A 335 7.20 6.20 -5.21
N CYS A 336 5.87 6.13 -5.13
CA CYS A 336 4.95 6.94 -5.96
C CYS A 336 5.07 6.73 -7.48
N ALA A 337 5.56 5.57 -7.94
CA ALA A 337 5.58 5.25 -9.37
C ALA A 337 4.18 5.35 -10.00
N THR A 338 3.14 4.97 -9.26
CA THR A 338 1.74 5.11 -9.68
C THR A 338 1.27 6.56 -9.87
N TRP A 339 2.00 7.56 -9.37
CA TRP A 339 1.61 8.97 -9.46
C TRP A 339 2.09 9.65 -10.73
N LEU A 340 3.01 9.01 -11.47
CA LEU A 340 3.73 9.64 -12.57
C LEU A 340 2.91 9.79 -13.85
N PRO A 341 2.18 8.76 -14.34
CA PRO A 341 1.44 8.88 -15.59
C PRO A 341 0.24 9.81 -15.46
N VAL A 342 0.10 10.73 -16.40
CA VAL A 342 -0.98 11.74 -16.47
C VAL A 342 -1.51 11.80 -17.89
N ILE A 343 -2.84 11.82 -18.03
CA ILE A 343 -3.54 12.10 -19.29
C ILE A 343 -3.83 13.60 -19.36
N CYS A 344 -3.51 14.23 -20.48
CA CYS A 344 -4.01 15.55 -20.84
C CYS A 344 -4.85 15.42 -22.11
N GLN A 345 -6.05 16.00 -22.09
CA GLN A 345 -7.03 15.79 -23.15
C GLN A 345 -7.67 17.08 -23.62
N ASN A 346 -7.85 17.20 -24.95
CA ASN A 346 -8.77 18.16 -25.52
C ASN A 346 -10.23 17.68 -25.30
N PRO A 347 -11.06 18.39 -24.52
CA PRO A 347 -12.37 17.91 -24.12
C PRO A 347 -13.39 17.83 -25.27
N ALA A 348 -13.13 18.49 -26.41
CA ALA A 348 -13.95 18.40 -27.64
C ALA A 348 -13.71 17.12 -28.44
N GLN A 349 -12.67 16.35 -28.08
CA GLN A 349 -12.28 15.14 -28.78
C GLN A 349 -12.57 13.89 -27.92
N THR A 350 -12.99 12.82 -28.57
CA THR A 350 -13.11 11.51 -27.90
C THR A 350 -11.82 10.74 -28.07
N PRO A 351 -11.30 10.11 -27.00
CA PRO A 351 -10.16 9.24 -27.11
C PRO A 351 -10.45 8.11 -28.08
N PRO A 352 -9.58 7.83 -29.06
CA PRO A 352 -9.76 6.72 -29.97
C PRO A 352 -9.51 5.39 -29.27
N THR A 353 -10.15 4.34 -29.71
CA THR A 353 -9.75 2.96 -29.47
C THR A 353 -8.70 2.52 -30.50
N TRP A 354 -7.95 1.46 -30.20
CA TRP A 354 -6.97 0.90 -31.15
C TRP A 354 -7.61 0.50 -32.47
N ASP A 355 -8.83 -0.05 -32.43
CA ASP A 355 -9.58 -0.45 -33.63
C ASP A 355 -10.12 0.75 -34.43
N GLU A 356 -10.43 1.87 -33.79
CA GLU A 356 -10.80 3.11 -34.47
C GLU A 356 -9.60 3.81 -35.14
N LEU A 357 -8.38 3.59 -34.65
CA LEU A 357 -7.14 4.00 -35.33
C LEU A 357 -6.87 3.14 -36.58
N ARG A 358 -7.47 1.94 -36.62
CA ARG A 358 -7.45 1.01 -37.74
C ARG A 358 -8.84 0.93 -38.33
N SER A 359 -9.05 1.26 -39.59
CA SER A 359 -10.34 1.03 -40.25
C SER A 359 -10.49 -0.45 -40.58
N ARG A 360 -11.40 -1.15 -39.89
CA ARG A 360 -11.76 -2.55 -40.18
C ARG A 360 -13.25 -2.68 -40.47
N GLU A 361 -13.59 -3.30 -41.61
CA GLU A 361 -14.92 -3.86 -41.84
C GLU A 361 -15.12 -5.09 -40.94
N ILE A 362 -16.25 -5.12 -40.22
CA ILE A 362 -16.57 -6.23 -39.31
C ILE A 362 -17.12 -7.39 -40.12
N GLU A 363 -16.35 -8.46 -40.31
CA GLU A 363 -16.87 -9.76 -40.76
C GLU A 363 -17.40 -10.58 -39.58
N GLU A 364 -18.65 -10.96 -39.63
CA GLU A 364 -19.28 -11.90 -38.69
C GLU A 364 -18.70 -13.30 -38.81
N MET A 365 -18.26 -13.88 -37.72
CA MET A 365 -17.75 -15.27 -37.70
C MET A 365 -18.85 -16.32 -37.47
N PRO A 366 -18.82 -17.47 -38.17
CA PRO A 366 -19.85 -18.49 -38.08
C PRO A 366 -19.68 -19.44 -36.89
N ASN A 367 -20.82 -19.86 -36.35
CA ASN A 367 -20.98 -20.80 -35.24
C ASN A 367 -20.44 -22.21 -35.53
N LEU A 368 -19.58 -22.73 -34.67
CA LEU A 368 -19.08 -24.10 -34.69
C LEU A 368 -19.57 -24.93 -33.47
N SER A 369 -19.98 -26.13 -33.72
CA SER A 369 -20.59 -27.10 -32.80
C SER A 369 -19.60 -27.73 -31.79
N PRO A 370 -20.09 -28.22 -30.63
CA PRO A 370 -19.22 -28.49 -29.45
C PRO A 370 -18.67 -29.91 -29.42
N SER A 371 -17.34 -30.04 -29.47
CA SER A 371 -16.61 -31.27 -29.16
C SER A 371 -16.19 -31.33 -27.67
N ILE A 372 -15.78 -32.49 -27.18
CA ILE A 372 -15.31 -32.75 -25.81
C ILE A 372 -14.19 -31.78 -25.38
N LYS A 373 -13.35 -31.31 -26.32
CA LYS A 373 -12.31 -30.28 -26.07
C LYS A 373 -12.90 -28.97 -25.58
N ARG A 374 -14.08 -28.54 -26.05
CA ARG A 374 -14.76 -27.32 -25.60
C ARG A 374 -15.25 -27.40 -24.18
N ARG A 375 -15.69 -28.58 -23.73
CA ARG A 375 -16.11 -28.77 -22.31
C ARG A 375 -14.94 -28.68 -21.35
N PHE A 376 -13.76 -29.20 -21.71
CA PHE A 376 -12.55 -29.09 -20.95
C PHE A 376 -12.07 -27.65 -20.88
N SER A 377 -12.07 -26.94 -22.02
CA SER A 377 -11.71 -25.51 -22.08
C SER A 377 -12.64 -24.62 -21.25
N ILE A 378 -13.96 -24.90 -21.27
CA ILE A 378 -14.94 -24.15 -20.46
C ILE A 378 -14.68 -24.40 -18.96
N ALA A 379 -14.44 -25.64 -18.55
CA ALA A 379 -14.14 -25.95 -17.17
C ALA A 379 -12.85 -25.26 -16.70
N PHE A 380 -11.79 -25.32 -17.50
CA PHE A 380 -10.51 -24.66 -17.21
C PHE A 380 -10.65 -23.13 -17.16
N LEU A 381 -11.31 -22.53 -18.15
CA LEU A 381 -11.57 -21.08 -18.16
C LEU A 381 -12.44 -20.64 -16.99
N SER A 382 -13.41 -21.48 -16.57
CA SER A 382 -14.24 -21.20 -15.41
C SER A 382 -13.42 -21.22 -14.11
N THR A 383 -12.46 -22.16 -13.95
CA THR A 383 -11.58 -22.15 -12.76
C THR A 383 -10.69 -20.89 -12.73
N LEU A 384 -10.16 -20.47 -13.88
CA LEU A 384 -9.39 -19.22 -13.99
C LEU A 384 -10.26 -18.00 -13.69
N ALA A 385 -11.46 -17.92 -14.23
CA ALA A 385 -12.39 -16.81 -14.04
C ALA A 385 -12.81 -16.69 -12.55
N VAL A 386 -13.17 -17.82 -11.90
CA VAL A 386 -13.50 -17.84 -10.48
C VAL A 386 -12.30 -17.44 -9.64
N THR A 387 -11.12 -17.97 -9.95
CA THR A 387 -9.89 -17.58 -9.23
C THR A 387 -9.60 -16.11 -9.40
N ALA A 388 -9.66 -15.59 -10.63
CA ALA A 388 -9.45 -14.17 -10.91
C ALA A 388 -10.45 -13.28 -10.15
N PHE A 389 -11.73 -13.68 -10.11
CA PHE A 389 -12.76 -12.96 -9.36
C PHE A 389 -12.47 -12.95 -7.84
N VAL A 390 -12.16 -14.13 -7.26
CA VAL A 390 -11.87 -14.25 -5.82
C VAL A 390 -10.60 -13.50 -5.45
N VAL A 391 -9.58 -13.59 -6.29
CA VAL A 391 -8.34 -12.84 -6.13
C VAL A 391 -8.61 -11.33 -6.23
N SER A 392 -9.42 -10.88 -7.18
CA SER A 392 -9.81 -9.47 -7.28
C SER A 392 -10.57 -8.99 -6.04
N ALA A 393 -11.55 -9.77 -5.55
CA ALA A 393 -12.27 -9.48 -4.32
C ALA A 393 -11.32 -9.39 -3.10
N ARG A 394 -10.30 -10.24 -3.07
CA ARG A 394 -9.24 -10.19 -2.06
C ARG A 394 -8.41 -8.91 -2.18
N PHE A 395 -7.96 -8.55 -3.39
CA PHE A 395 -7.18 -7.33 -3.62
C PHE A 395 -7.91 -6.04 -3.23
N VAL A 396 -9.22 -6.01 -3.38
CA VAL A 396 -10.07 -4.89 -2.95
C VAL A 396 -10.26 -4.88 -1.42
N GLY A 397 -9.81 -5.95 -0.71
CA GLY A 397 -9.90 -6.04 0.75
C GLY A 397 -11.24 -6.56 1.27
N ILE A 398 -12.20 -6.94 0.41
CA ILE A 398 -13.52 -7.46 0.83
C ILE A 398 -13.37 -8.72 1.70
N LEU A 399 -12.41 -9.57 1.38
CA LEU A 399 -12.21 -10.84 2.08
C LEU A 399 -11.39 -10.69 3.36
N GLU A 400 -10.73 -9.55 3.60
CA GLU A 400 -9.93 -9.30 4.81
C GLU A 400 -10.78 -9.43 6.07
N SER A 401 -12.01 -8.89 6.06
CA SER A 401 -12.95 -8.95 7.20
C SER A 401 -13.36 -10.36 7.61
N ILE A 402 -13.18 -11.36 6.76
CA ILE A 402 -13.50 -12.77 7.05
C ILE A 402 -12.21 -13.58 7.26
N GLU A 403 -11.15 -13.27 6.52
CA GLU A 403 -9.85 -13.95 6.61
C GLU A 403 -9.17 -13.72 7.96
N ILE A 404 -9.23 -12.48 8.49
CA ILE A 404 -8.62 -12.15 9.78
C ILE A 404 -9.27 -12.89 10.95
N PRO A 405 -10.62 -12.95 11.10
CA PRO A 405 -11.26 -13.81 12.10
C PRO A 405 -10.96 -15.31 11.94
N ALA A 406 -10.81 -15.80 10.70
CA ALA A 406 -10.42 -17.18 10.45
C ALA A 406 -8.99 -17.46 10.95
N TYR A 407 -8.07 -16.54 10.72
CA TYR A 407 -6.73 -16.58 11.29
C TYR A 407 -6.75 -16.61 12.83
N ASP A 408 -7.53 -15.73 13.47
CA ASP A 408 -7.67 -15.71 14.94
C ASP A 408 -8.20 -17.04 15.48
N GLN A 409 -9.19 -17.65 14.79
CA GLN A 409 -9.71 -18.95 15.19
C GLN A 409 -8.65 -20.05 15.09
N MET A 410 -7.83 -20.04 14.05
CA MET A 410 -6.72 -20.98 13.94
C MET A 410 -5.67 -20.73 15.04
N MET A 411 -5.37 -19.47 15.36
CA MET A 411 -4.45 -19.10 16.44
C MET A 411 -4.93 -19.63 17.80
N ARG A 412 -6.22 -19.49 18.12
CA ARG A 412 -6.83 -20.03 19.35
C ARG A 412 -6.81 -21.56 19.42
N SER A 413 -6.91 -22.21 18.26
CA SER A 413 -6.97 -23.68 18.17
C SER A 413 -5.60 -24.35 18.26
N ARG A 414 -4.50 -23.59 18.34
CA ARG A 414 -3.15 -24.16 18.46
C ARG A 414 -2.97 -24.92 19.78
N PRO A 415 -2.20 -26.00 19.78
CA PRO A 415 -1.88 -26.72 21.01
C PRO A 415 -1.16 -25.82 22.00
N PRO A 416 -1.36 -25.98 23.32
CA PRO A 416 -0.71 -25.17 24.33
C PRO A 416 0.81 -25.40 24.32
N GLU A 417 1.55 -24.29 24.46
CA GLU A 417 3.00 -24.26 24.58
C GLU A 417 3.40 -24.07 26.06
N GLU A 418 4.56 -24.56 26.46
CA GLU A 418 5.11 -24.31 27.80
C GLU A 418 5.40 -22.82 28.00
N ILE A 419 5.33 -22.36 29.26
CA ILE A 419 5.68 -20.98 29.62
C ILE A 419 7.16 -20.69 29.29
N ASP A 420 7.47 -19.44 28.98
CA ASP A 420 8.86 -19.04 28.72
C ASP A 420 9.62 -18.87 30.04
N SER A 421 10.49 -19.83 30.34
CA SER A 421 11.26 -19.85 31.58
C SER A 421 12.29 -18.71 31.72
N ARG A 422 12.59 -17.99 30.61
CA ARG A 422 13.50 -16.83 30.62
C ARG A 422 12.81 -15.56 31.12
N LEU A 423 11.47 -15.56 31.19
CA LEU A 423 10.67 -14.42 31.58
C LEU A 423 10.04 -14.64 32.96
N LEU A 424 9.89 -13.55 33.69
CA LEU A 424 9.10 -13.47 34.91
C LEU A 424 8.37 -12.13 34.91
N VAL A 425 7.10 -12.10 35.27
CA VAL A 425 6.32 -10.86 35.34
C VAL A 425 5.93 -10.58 36.78
N ILE A 426 6.32 -9.40 37.29
CA ILE A 426 5.81 -8.87 38.53
C ILE A 426 4.60 -8.01 38.20
N THR A 427 3.44 -8.52 38.57
CA THR A 427 2.16 -7.86 38.32
C THR A 427 1.76 -6.95 39.45
N ILE A 428 1.10 -5.85 39.12
CA ILE A 428 0.52 -4.91 40.04
C ILE A 428 -0.99 -4.94 39.83
N ASP A 429 -1.70 -5.58 40.76
CA ASP A 429 -3.16 -5.72 40.67
C ASP A 429 -3.90 -4.71 41.58
N ASP A 430 -5.22 -4.81 41.66
CA ASP A 430 -6.04 -3.92 42.50
C ASP A 430 -5.79 -4.11 43.97
N ASP A 431 -5.46 -5.30 44.45
CA ASP A 431 -5.15 -5.63 45.83
C ASP A 431 -3.78 -5.03 46.23
N ASP A 432 -2.82 -5.06 45.30
CA ASP A 432 -1.52 -4.40 45.49
C ASP A 432 -1.68 -2.87 45.65
N LEU A 433 -2.53 -2.27 44.82
CA LEU A 433 -2.81 -0.82 44.91
C LEU A 433 -3.56 -0.48 46.20
N ALA A 434 -4.52 -1.30 46.60
CA ALA A 434 -5.25 -1.12 47.85
C ALA A 434 -4.31 -1.28 49.07
N THR A 435 -3.37 -2.22 49.06
CA THR A 435 -2.38 -2.46 50.07
C THR A 435 -1.44 -1.24 50.26
N GLN A 436 -0.95 -0.69 49.13
CA GLN A 436 -0.12 0.54 49.16
C GLN A 436 -0.87 1.72 49.79
N ARG A 437 -2.15 1.96 49.40
CA ARG A 437 -3.00 3.02 49.96
C ARG A 437 -3.20 2.81 51.46
N LYS A 438 -3.46 1.57 51.92
CA LYS A 438 -3.63 1.22 53.32
C LYS A 438 -2.36 1.48 54.15
N ASN A 439 -1.18 1.31 53.53
CA ASN A 439 0.10 1.59 54.09
C ASN A 439 0.47 3.09 54.09
N GLY A 440 -0.45 3.97 53.70
CA GLY A 440 -0.24 5.43 53.62
C GLY A 440 0.68 5.85 52.49
N GLU A 441 0.89 5.02 51.46
CA GLU A 441 1.71 5.33 50.32
C GLU A 441 0.93 6.15 49.28
N THR A 442 1.53 7.20 48.78
CA THR A 442 0.93 8.00 47.69
C THR A 442 1.18 7.35 46.37
N LEU A 443 0.10 6.89 45.71
CA LEU A 443 0.17 6.37 44.34
C LEU A 443 0.31 7.53 43.35
N ILE A 444 1.10 7.33 42.31
CA ILE A 444 1.21 8.28 41.21
C ILE A 444 0.43 7.69 40.04
N GLY A 445 -0.68 8.33 39.74
CA GLY A 445 -1.68 7.74 38.82
C GLY A 445 -2.32 6.46 39.38
N ALA A 446 -2.65 5.52 38.50
CA ALA A 446 -3.20 4.21 38.88
C ALA A 446 -2.10 3.12 38.90
N SER A 447 -0.89 3.47 39.40
CA SER A 447 0.25 2.56 39.35
C SER A 447 0.96 2.42 40.69
N ILE A 448 2.24 2.15 40.72
CA ILE A 448 3.04 1.89 41.91
C ILE A 448 3.50 3.20 42.60
N SER A 449 3.55 3.23 43.94
CA SER A 449 4.17 4.32 44.71
C SER A 449 5.70 4.34 44.56
N GLU A 450 6.33 5.51 44.72
CA GLU A 450 7.79 5.62 44.67
C GLU A 450 8.48 4.74 45.73
N LYS A 451 7.91 4.66 46.93
CA LYS A 451 8.42 3.86 48.03
C LYS A 451 8.38 2.35 47.71
N SER A 452 7.26 1.86 47.14
CA SER A 452 7.15 0.47 46.74
C SER A 452 8.05 0.15 45.56
N LEU A 453 8.15 1.05 44.55
CA LEU A 453 9.05 0.90 43.42
C LEU A 453 10.52 0.84 43.85
N ASN A 454 10.92 1.72 44.81
CA ASN A 454 12.28 1.72 45.32
C ASN A 454 12.65 0.41 46.03
N LYS A 455 11.76 -0.10 46.93
CA LYS A 455 11.92 -1.42 47.56
C LYS A 455 11.96 -2.57 46.55
N LEU A 456 11.10 -2.53 45.53
CA LEU A 456 11.06 -3.51 44.47
C LEU A 456 12.40 -3.59 43.73
N LEU A 457 12.90 -2.45 43.23
CA LEU A 457 14.17 -2.38 42.51
C LEU A 457 15.36 -2.76 43.42
N GLU A 458 15.33 -2.40 44.74
CA GLU A 458 16.34 -2.80 45.71
C GLU A 458 16.44 -4.32 45.82
N LYS A 459 15.28 -4.98 46.00
CA LYS A 459 15.20 -6.43 46.13
C LYS A 459 15.59 -7.15 44.83
N LEU A 460 15.14 -6.63 43.66
CA LEU A 460 15.50 -7.17 42.36
C LEU A 460 17.01 -7.10 42.07
N ASN A 461 17.66 -6.01 42.43
CA ASN A 461 19.11 -5.88 42.23
C ASN A 461 19.92 -6.93 43.01
N GLN A 462 19.41 -7.39 44.18
CA GLN A 462 20.01 -8.48 44.92
C GLN A 462 19.88 -9.83 44.23
N TYR A 463 18.83 -10.03 43.42
CA TYR A 463 18.53 -11.29 42.70
C TYR A 463 19.19 -11.41 41.33
N GLN A 464 19.88 -10.36 40.88
CA GLN A 464 20.67 -10.33 39.64
C GLN A 464 19.91 -10.77 38.40
N PRO A 465 18.74 -10.19 38.11
CA PRO A 465 18.09 -10.44 36.83
C PRO A 465 18.96 -9.96 35.65
N ARG A 466 18.88 -10.59 34.52
CA ARG A 466 19.65 -10.20 33.33
C ARG A 466 19.14 -8.89 32.74
N ALA A 467 17.84 -8.64 32.77
CA ALA A 467 17.22 -7.40 32.37
C ALA A 467 15.97 -7.14 33.23
N ILE A 468 15.69 -5.87 33.50
CA ILE A 468 14.48 -5.41 34.19
C ILE A 468 13.74 -4.47 33.25
N GLY A 469 12.48 -4.79 32.94
CA GLY A 469 11.60 -3.96 32.16
C GLY A 469 10.55 -3.28 33.03
N LEU A 470 10.54 -1.97 33.05
CA LEU A 470 9.55 -1.17 33.78
C LEU A 470 8.47 -0.70 32.76
N ASP A 471 7.38 -1.44 32.67
CA ASP A 471 6.24 -1.15 31.78
C ASP A 471 5.22 -0.25 32.49
N ILE A 472 5.71 0.90 32.94
CA ILE A 472 4.94 1.94 33.66
C ILE A 472 5.40 3.30 33.16
N TYR A 473 4.48 4.13 32.68
CA TYR A 473 4.76 5.48 32.24
C TYR A 473 5.15 6.36 33.48
N ARG A 474 6.27 7.03 33.38
CA ARG A 474 6.81 7.95 34.41
C ARG A 474 7.40 9.18 33.71
N ASP A 475 6.55 10.07 33.29
CA ASP A 475 6.89 11.32 32.62
C ASP A 475 7.15 12.49 33.57
N PHE A 476 7.45 12.18 34.84
CA PHE A 476 7.69 13.10 35.93
C PHE A 476 8.94 12.71 36.72
N ASN A 477 9.55 13.71 37.38
CA ASN A 477 10.73 13.50 38.22
C ASN A 477 10.36 12.75 39.50
N ALA A 478 11.18 11.75 39.86
CA ALA A 478 11.09 11.09 41.16
C ALA A 478 11.48 12.07 42.32
N LYS A 479 10.84 11.92 43.46
CA LYS A 479 11.07 12.74 44.64
C LYS A 479 12.05 12.10 45.65
N GLU A 480 12.05 10.75 45.69
CA GLU A 480 12.92 9.99 46.58
C GLU A 480 14.34 9.88 46.02
N ARG A 481 15.35 10.39 46.73
CA ARG A 481 16.76 10.37 46.29
C ARG A 481 17.28 8.95 46.01
N ASP A 482 16.88 7.98 46.82
CA ASP A 482 17.33 6.60 46.66
C ASP A 482 16.75 5.97 45.38
N LEU A 483 15.49 6.28 45.08
CA LEU A 483 14.86 5.86 43.83
C LEU A 483 15.53 6.51 42.60
N ILE A 484 15.82 7.82 42.67
CA ILE A 484 16.55 8.53 41.61
C ILE A 484 17.88 7.84 41.34
N ASN A 485 18.67 7.57 42.40
CA ASN A 485 19.95 6.90 42.24
C ASN A 485 19.83 5.49 41.66
N ARG A 486 18.79 4.74 42.02
CA ARG A 486 18.56 3.38 41.50
C ARG A 486 18.16 3.42 40.03
N LEU A 487 17.22 4.29 39.65
CA LEU A 487 16.80 4.47 38.25
C LEU A 487 17.96 4.86 37.33
N GLN A 488 18.87 5.73 37.85
CA GLN A 488 20.04 6.18 37.07
C GLN A 488 21.16 5.13 36.98
N LYS A 489 21.38 4.37 38.04
CA LYS A 489 22.57 3.51 38.19
C LYS A 489 22.31 2.03 37.88
N THR A 490 21.06 1.60 37.67
CA THR A 490 20.74 0.21 37.33
C THR A 490 20.94 -0.02 35.81
N PRO A 491 22.05 -0.62 35.39
CA PRO A 491 22.43 -0.62 33.96
C PRO A 491 21.54 -1.51 33.10
N ASN A 492 20.87 -2.48 33.72
CA ASN A 492 19.99 -3.46 33.07
C ASN A 492 18.50 -3.10 33.21
N LEU A 493 18.17 -1.88 33.65
CA LEU A 493 16.81 -1.36 33.70
C LEU A 493 16.46 -0.67 32.39
N ILE A 494 15.35 -1.07 31.78
CA ILE A 494 14.75 -0.46 30.59
C ILE A 494 13.42 0.17 30.99
N GLY A 495 13.25 1.45 30.72
CA GLY A 495 11.97 2.16 30.87
C GLY A 495 11.25 2.35 29.54
N ILE A 496 10.02 2.85 29.62
CA ILE A 496 9.17 3.07 28.45
C ILE A 496 8.92 4.56 28.16
N CYS A 497 8.64 4.86 26.91
CA CYS A 497 7.99 6.08 26.43
C CYS A 497 6.95 5.73 25.38
N LYS A 498 6.11 6.68 25.00
CA LYS A 498 5.12 6.50 23.92
C LYS A 498 5.40 7.49 22.80
N GLY A 499 5.41 7.00 21.55
CA GLY A 499 5.58 7.83 20.37
C GLY A 499 4.43 8.82 20.19
N SER A 500 4.65 9.85 19.39
CA SER A 500 3.57 10.74 18.95
C SER A 500 2.71 10.01 17.91
N ASP A 501 1.40 10.22 18.00
CA ASP A 501 0.48 9.80 16.94
C ASP A 501 0.06 11.04 16.14
N GLY A 502 0.68 11.20 14.97
CA GLY A 502 0.40 12.33 14.08
C GLY A 502 -1.04 12.40 13.57
N THR A 503 -1.82 11.32 13.73
CA THR A 503 -3.23 11.27 13.32
C THR A 503 -4.18 11.79 14.39
N THR A 504 -3.82 11.68 15.67
CA THR A 504 -4.68 12.04 16.80
C THR A 504 -4.23 13.29 17.55
N ASN A 505 -3.19 13.99 17.08
CA ASN A 505 -2.58 15.15 17.77
C ASN A 505 -2.01 14.83 19.17
N ILE A 506 -1.80 13.54 19.49
CA ILE A 506 -1.19 13.09 20.74
C ILE A 506 0.33 13.24 20.63
N ARG A 507 0.93 14.12 21.44
CA ARG A 507 2.38 14.38 21.44
C ARG A 507 3.24 13.20 21.95
N GLY A 508 2.63 12.10 22.36
CA GLY A 508 3.31 10.99 23.01
C GLY A 508 3.53 11.22 24.50
N ILE A 509 4.26 10.30 25.15
CA ILE A 509 4.63 10.37 26.57
C ILE A 509 6.14 10.30 26.66
N GLN A 510 6.75 11.29 27.35
CA GLN A 510 8.19 11.33 27.51
C GLN A 510 8.70 10.18 28.39
N PRO A 511 9.96 9.76 28.20
CA PRO A 511 10.56 8.72 29.04
C PRO A 511 10.80 9.22 30.49
N PRO A 512 10.96 8.27 31.43
CA PRO A 512 11.40 8.62 32.81
C PRO A 512 12.67 9.47 32.79
N PRO A 513 12.68 10.65 33.39
CA PRO A 513 13.84 11.57 33.34
C PRO A 513 15.14 10.99 33.91
N GLU A 514 15.03 10.07 34.86
CA GLU A 514 16.16 9.47 35.56
C GLU A 514 16.81 8.32 34.81
N ILE A 515 16.08 7.65 33.91
CA ILE A 515 16.61 6.49 33.16
C ILE A 515 17.43 7.02 31.98
N PRO A 516 18.64 6.51 31.76
CA PRO A 516 19.46 6.91 30.64
C PRO A 516 18.72 6.69 29.27
N LYS A 517 18.86 7.63 28.34
CA LYS A 517 18.18 7.58 27.03
C LYS A 517 18.46 6.29 26.23
N THR A 518 19.64 5.68 26.44
CA THR A 518 20.01 4.40 25.84
C THR A 518 19.22 3.21 26.36
N ASN A 519 18.58 3.39 27.52
CA ASN A 519 17.82 2.36 28.22
C ASN A 519 16.31 2.63 28.16
N ILE A 520 15.86 3.23 27.07
CA ILE A 520 14.45 3.53 26.83
C ILE A 520 14.00 2.77 25.60
N GLY A 521 12.81 2.15 25.68
CA GLY A 521 12.10 1.57 24.54
C GLY A 521 10.73 2.21 24.39
N PHE A 522 10.22 2.33 23.17
CA PHE A 522 8.83 2.73 22.99
C PHE A 522 7.89 1.55 23.29
N SER A 523 6.73 1.83 23.89
CA SER A 523 5.72 0.81 24.25
C SER A 523 4.50 0.84 23.34
N ASP A 524 4.60 1.45 22.17
CA ASP A 524 3.50 1.55 21.23
C ASP A 524 3.13 0.20 20.66
N PHE A 525 1.81 -0.08 20.60
CA PHE A 525 1.25 -1.25 19.95
C PHE A 525 0.57 -0.85 18.65
N ILE A 526 0.70 -1.71 17.64
CA ILE A 526 -0.03 -1.56 16.39
C ILE A 526 -1.26 -2.48 16.44
N HIS A 527 -2.42 -1.87 16.40
CA HIS A 527 -3.69 -2.58 16.27
C HIS A 527 -4.17 -2.60 14.82
N ASP A 528 -4.92 -3.61 14.46
CA ASP A 528 -5.62 -3.69 13.19
C ASP A 528 -6.89 -2.82 13.21
N ARG A 529 -7.63 -2.78 12.10
CA ARG A 529 -8.85 -1.95 11.99
C ARG A 529 -9.95 -2.34 12.98
N ASP A 530 -9.95 -3.58 13.46
CA ASP A 530 -10.86 -4.11 14.46
C ASP A 530 -10.35 -3.90 15.91
N GLY A 531 -9.24 -3.19 16.09
CA GLY A 531 -8.62 -2.92 17.39
C GLY A 531 -7.73 -4.05 17.92
N VAL A 532 -7.69 -5.21 17.25
CA VAL A 532 -6.96 -6.39 17.72
C VAL A 532 -5.48 -6.30 17.38
N ILE A 533 -4.62 -6.67 18.32
CA ILE A 533 -3.17 -6.67 18.13
C ILE A 533 -2.73 -8.02 17.58
N ARG A 534 -2.31 -8.04 16.31
CA ARG A 534 -1.76 -9.23 15.62
C ARG A 534 -0.35 -8.99 15.09
N ARG A 535 0.16 -7.78 15.23
CA ARG A 535 1.46 -7.35 14.71
C ARG A 535 2.35 -6.85 15.83
N HIS A 536 3.65 -7.08 15.69
CA HIS A 536 4.67 -6.63 16.61
C HIS A 536 5.56 -5.60 15.91
N LEU A 537 5.59 -4.38 16.43
CA LEU A 537 6.47 -3.29 16.00
C LEU A 537 7.80 -3.42 16.73
N LEU A 538 8.85 -3.77 16.00
CA LEU A 538 10.20 -3.95 16.56
C LEU A 538 10.96 -2.63 16.62
N PHE A 539 10.88 -1.82 15.58
CA PHE A 539 11.55 -0.53 15.49
C PHE A 539 10.77 0.41 14.59
N MET A 540 10.91 1.71 14.82
CA MET A 540 10.36 2.76 13.97
C MET A 540 11.19 4.03 14.09
N ASN A 541 11.12 4.89 13.08
CA ASN A 541 11.65 6.25 13.19
C ASN A 541 10.59 7.12 13.86
N GLN A 542 10.97 7.74 14.98
CA GLN A 542 10.09 8.66 15.67
C GLN A 542 10.00 10.00 14.92
N GLU A 543 8.85 10.64 14.99
CA GLU A 543 8.70 12.00 14.47
C GLU A 543 9.65 12.96 15.21
N PRO A 544 10.23 13.95 14.52
CA PRO A 544 11.15 14.92 15.17
C PRO A 544 10.54 15.68 16.35
N THR A 545 9.21 15.80 16.38
CA THR A 545 8.44 16.46 17.43
C THR A 545 8.00 15.52 18.55
N SER A 546 8.28 14.21 18.42
CA SER A 546 7.90 13.22 19.42
C SER A 546 8.66 13.41 20.72
N LEU A 547 7.95 13.29 21.85
CA LEU A 547 8.54 13.28 23.18
C LEU A 547 9.35 11.98 23.45
N CYS A 548 9.08 10.92 22.69
CA CYS A 548 9.78 9.64 22.72
C CYS A 548 10.75 9.58 21.53
N SER A 549 12.02 9.66 21.76
CA SER A 549 13.05 9.74 20.71
C SER A 549 13.76 8.41 20.41
N THR A 550 13.35 7.30 21.03
CA THR A 550 13.95 5.98 20.79
C THR A 550 13.37 5.34 19.54
N SER A 551 14.23 4.71 18.75
CA SER A 551 13.81 3.97 17.53
C SER A 551 13.45 2.50 17.80
N TYR A 552 13.73 1.96 18.98
CA TYR A 552 13.53 0.54 19.30
C TYR A 552 12.37 0.35 20.28
N SER A 553 11.58 -0.71 20.05
CA SER A 553 10.52 -1.08 20.98
C SER A 553 11.09 -1.56 22.33
N PHE A 554 10.27 -1.44 23.37
CA PHE A 554 10.58 -1.93 24.70
C PHE A 554 10.92 -3.44 24.68
N SER A 555 10.15 -4.22 23.97
CA SER A 555 10.39 -5.66 23.78
C SER A 555 11.72 -5.96 23.12
N LEU A 556 12.09 -5.20 22.07
CA LEU A 556 13.37 -5.38 21.36
C LEU A 556 14.56 -4.94 22.24
N GLN A 557 14.43 -3.84 22.99
CA GLN A 557 15.46 -3.37 23.91
C GLN A 557 15.78 -4.43 24.99
N LEU A 558 14.75 -5.00 25.62
CA LEU A 558 14.91 -6.05 26.64
C LEU A 558 15.50 -7.34 26.05
N ALA A 559 14.99 -7.78 24.92
CA ALA A 559 15.52 -8.96 24.24
C ALA A 559 16.99 -8.75 23.81
N SER A 560 17.32 -7.57 23.28
CA SER A 560 18.70 -7.23 22.89
C SER A 560 19.63 -7.21 24.09
N LEU A 561 19.19 -6.64 25.21
CA LEU A 561 19.98 -6.61 26.44
C LEU A 561 20.24 -8.03 26.96
N TYR A 562 19.23 -8.90 26.93
CA TYR A 562 19.35 -10.29 27.30
C TYR A 562 20.34 -11.04 26.39
N LEU A 563 20.24 -10.87 25.07
CA LEU A 563 21.03 -11.58 24.07
C LEU A 563 22.49 -11.09 23.98
N ARG A 564 22.77 -9.86 24.44
CA ARG A 564 24.16 -9.31 24.48
C ARG A 564 25.14 -10.19 25.26
N SER A 565 24.67 -10.85 26.33
CA SER A 565 25.50 -11.78 27.10
C SER A 565 25.93 -13.00 26.29
N SER A 566 25.21 -13.34 25.26
CA SER A 566 25.53 -14.41 24.30
C SER A 566 26.25 -13.87 23.05
N GLY A 567 26.70 -12.61 23.06
CA GLY A 567 27.43 -11.97 21.96
C GLY A 567 26.57 -11.55 20.77
N ILE A 568 25.22 -11.65 20.87
CA ILE A 568 24.29 -11.31 19.79
C ILE A 568 23.97 -9.81 19.87
N ARG A 569 24.13 -9.13 18.72
CA ARG A 569 23.84 -7.69 18.59
C ARG A 569 22.73 -7.47 17.56
N VAL A 570 22.13 -6.29 17.65
CA VAL A 570 21.15 -5.80 16.67
C VAL A 570 21.93 -5.41 15.41
N GLU A 571 21.56 -6.03 14.28
CA GLU A 571 22.08 -5.74 12.96
C GLU A 571 20.90 -5.60 11.98
N PHE A 572 21.16 -5.06 10.79
CA PHE A 572 20.17 -4.96 9.74
C PHE A 572 20.70 -5.59 8.46
N THR A 573 19.85 -6.33 7.78
CA THR A 573 20.18 -6.85 6.45
C THR A 573 20.20 -5.70 5.42
N PRO A 574 20.81 -5.91 4.24
CA PRO A 574 20.75 -4.92 3.15
C PRO A 574 19.33 -4.49 2.75
N ASP A 575 18.35 -5.39 2.95
CA ASP A 575 16.93 -5.14 2.68
C ASP A 575 16.19 -4.44 3.84
N GLY A 576 16.92 -3.96 4.87
CA GLY A 576 16.36 -3.25 6.02
C GLY A 576 15.60 -4.13 7.03
N ASN A 577 15.71 -5.46 6.96
CA ASN A 577 15.15 -6.34 7.98
C ASN A 577 16.05 -6.41 9.22
N LEU A 578 15.43 -6.45 10.40
CA LEU A 578 16.15 -6.68 11.64
C LEU A 578 16.80 -8.08 11.64
N GLN A 579 18.05 -8.16 12.06
CA GLN A 579 18.78 -9.42 12.24
C GLN A 579 19.38 -9.49 13.65
N LEU A 580 19.16 -10.63 14.31
CA LEU A 580 19.75 -10.97 15.61
C LEU A 580 20.50 -12.31 15.48
N GLY A 581 21.81 -12.23 15.41
CA GLY A 581 22.65 -13.39 15.13
C GLY A 581 22.35 -13.98 13.73
N LYS A 582 21.84 -15.22 13.68
CA LYS A 582 21.46 -15.87 12.42
C LYS A 582 19.99 -15.67 12.04
N THR A 583 19.19 -15.12 12.93
CA THR A 583 17.73 -14.97 12.75
C THR A 583 17.41 -13.61 12.13
N VAL A 584 16.78 -13.64 10.96
CA VAL A 584 16.27 -12.45 10.27
C VAL A 584 14.77 -12.32 10.56
N PHE A 585 14.32 -11.11 10.90
CA PHE A 585 12.93 -10.76 11.16
C PHE A 585 12.38 -10.03 9.92
N PRO A 586 11.68 -10.74 9.01
CA PRO A 586 11.24 -10.15 7.76
C PRO A 586 10.12 -9.13 8.01
N ASN A 587 10.29 -7.91 7.52
CA ASN A 587 9.31 -6.86 7.64
C ASN A 587 8.03 -7.20 6.84
N LEU A 588 6.88 -6.94 7.45
CA LEU A 588 5.59 -7.00 6.75
C LEU A 588 5.53 -5.94 5.66
N LYS A 589 4.88 -6.28 4.56
CA LYS A 589 4.51 -5.35 3.50
C LYS A 589 3.05 -4.95 3.65
N SER A 590 2.63 -3.88 3.00
CA SER A 590 1.24 -3.42 3.03
C SER A 590 0.24 -4.51 2.61
N ARG A 591 0.70 -5.46 1.78
CA ARG A 591 -0.02 -6.68 1.41
C ARG A 591 0.77 -7.90 1.87
N SER A 592 0.34 -8.50 2.97
CA SER A 592 0.97 -9.67 3.55
C SER A 592 -0.09 -10.63 4.08
N GLY A 593 -0.15 -11.84 3.56
CA GLY A 593 -1.14 -12.84 3.98
C GLY A 593 -2.57 -12.34 3.77
N GLY A 594 -3.39 -12.35 4.82
CA GLY A 594 -4.78 -11.85 4.79
C GLY A 594 -4.90 -10.34 4.62
N TYR A 595 -3.87 -9.58 4.96
CA TYR A 595 -3.88 -8.12 4.88
C TYR A 595 -3.79 -7.62 3.44
N GLN A 596 -4.57 -6.58 3.11
CA GLN A 596 -4.58 -6.00 1.77
C GLN A 596 -4.11 -4.54 1.70
N ASN A 597 -4.16 -3.81 2.80
CA ASN A 597 -3.71 -2.41 2.83
C ASN A 597 -3.44 -1.96 4.27
N ILE A 598 -2.44 -2.58 4.91
CA ILE A 598 -2.00 -2.14 6.23
C ILE A 598 -0.91 -1.05 6.12
N ASN A 599 -0.87 -0.18 7.12
CA ASN A 599 0.30 0.65 7.34
C ASN A 599 1.45 -0.26 7.83
N ALA A 600 2.44 -0.49 6.97
CA ALA A 600 3.61 -1.33 7.24
C ALA A 600 4.85 -0.51 7.60
N ASN A 601 4.69 0.77 8.00
CA ASN A 601 5.81 1.63 8.40
C ASN A 601 6.53 1.09 9.62
N GLY A 602 7.84 1.21 9.65
CA GLY A 602 8.71 0.63 10.68
C GLY A 602 8.92 -0.87 10.49
N GLY A 603 9.69 -1.46 11.39
CA GLY A 603 9.96 -2.91 11.40
C GLY A 603 8.80 -3.67 12.04
N GLN A 604 7.82 -4.10 11.25
CA GLN A 604 6.67 -4.84 11.73
C GLN A 604 6.76 -6.31 11.32
N ILE A 605 6.41 -7.21 12.23
CA ILE A 605 6.27 -8.64 11.98
C ILE A 605 4.91 -9.14 12.49
N LEU A 606 4.46 -10.30 12.04
CA LEU A 606 3.31 -10.97 12.66
C LEU A 606 3.66 -11.43 14.06
N LEU A 607 2.79 -11.16 15.02
CA LEU A 607 2.98 -11.59 16.41
C LEU A 607 2.61 -13.06 16.57
N ASN A 608 3.62 -13.88 16.73
CA ASN A 608 3.45 -15.30 17.02
C ASN A 608 3.27 -15.50 18.52
N TYR A 609 2.06 -15.28 19.00
CA TYR A 609 1.72 -15.52 20.40
C TYR A 609 2.14 -16.93 20.86
N ARG A 610 2.62 -17.04 22.07
CA ARG A 610 2.78 -18.35 22.72
C ARG A 610 1.39 -18.86 23.11
N SER A 611 1.02 -20.03 22.60
CA SER A 611 -0.27 -20.62 22.89
C SER A 611 -0.31 -21.16 24.33
N GLY A 612 -1.34 -20.82 25.08
CA GLY A 612 -1.51 -21.27 26.46
C GLY A 612 -2.13 -20.18 27.33
N LYS A 613 -2.43 -20.53 28.59
CA LYS A 613 -3.04 -19.60 29.56
C LYS A 613 -2.07 -18.50 30.05
N GLN A 614 -0.77 -18.78 30.05
CA GLN A 614 0.25 -17.87 30.54
C GLN A 614 1.50 -17.95 29.66
N VAL A 615 2.08 -16.80 29.38
CA VAL A 615 3.35 -16.69 28.62
C VAL A 615 4.57 -16.87 29.49
N ALA A 616 4.50 -16.45 30.75
CA ALA A 616 5.58 -16.45 31.72
C ALA A 616 5.05 -16.69 33.15
N GLN A 617 5.94 -17.02 34.06
CA GLN A 617 5.62 -17.06 35.48
C GLN A 617 5.25 -15.64 35.97
N GLN A 618 4.18 -15.55 36.78
CA GLN A 618 3.69 -14.29 37.36
C GLN A 618 3.80 -14.33 38.88
N VAL A 619 4.15 -13.20 39.49
CA VAL A 619 4.21 -12.98 40.94
C VAL A 619 3.63 -11.61 41.22
N THR A 620 2.73 -11.46 42.19
CA THR A 620 2.20 -10.13 42.55
C THR A 620 3.23 -9.28 43.26
N LEU A 621 3.09 -7.96 43.22
CA LEU A 621 3.96 -7.04 43.90
C LEU A 621 4.01 -7.33 45.42
N THR A 622 2.84 -7.57 46.03
CA THR A 622 2.71 -7.88 47.47
C THR A 622 3.41 -9.18 47.82
N GLU A 623 3.23 -10.25 47.02
CA GLU A 623 3.94 -11.51 47.22
C GLU A 623 5.46 -11.33 47.12
N PHE A 624 5.91 -10.59 46.10
CA PHE A 624 7.33 -10.34 45.90
C PHE A 624 7.95 -9.55 47.06
N LEU A 625 7.27 -8.53 47.60
CA LEU A 625 7.79 -7.70 48.64
C LEU A 625 7.74 -8.34 50.05
N SER A 626 6.67 -9.09 50.36
CA SER A 626 6.37 -9.63 51.69
C SER A 626 6.90 -11.04 51.94
N SER A 627 7.05 -11.87 50.89
CA SER A 627 7.45 -13.27 51.07
C SER A 627 8.93 -13.53 50.74
N PRO A 628 9.59 -14.52 51.38
CA PRO A 628 10.91 -14.97 50.96
C PRO A 628 10.79 -15.70 49.61
N VAL A 629 10.95 -14.97 48.51
CA VAL A 629 10.92 -15.51 47.16
C VAL A 629 12.28 -16.16 46.85
N ASN A 630 12.26 -17.30 46.17
CA ASN A 630 13.49 -17.98 45.75
C ASN A 630 14.31 -17.08 44.80
N PRO A 631 15.49 -16.59 45.16
CA PRO A 631 16.31 -15.71 44.33
C PRO A 631 16.66 -16.34 42.96
N ASN A 632 16.82 -17.66 42.93
CA ASN A 632 17.13 -18.38 41.68
C ASN A 632 16.00 -18.33 40.64
N ALA A 633 14.77 -18.00 41.08
CA ALA A 633 13.67 -17.79 40.15
C ALA A 633 13.80 -16.49 39.31
N PHE A 634 14.66 -15.56 39.78
CA PHE A 634 14.86 -14.24 39.10
C PHE A 634 16.21 -14.14 38.41
N LYS A 635 17.18 -14.93 38.88
CA LYS A 635 18.55 -14.87 38.36
C LYS A 635 18.59 -15.19 36.88
N ASP A 636 19.34 -14.39 36.14
CA ASP A 636 19.57 -14.54 34.69
C ASP A 636 18.30 -14.45 33.83
N ARG A 637 17.16 -14.01 34.36
CA ARG A 637 15.91 -13.82 33.61
C ARG A 637 15.66 -12.37 33.25
N ILE A 638 14.73 -12.15 32.32
CA ILE A 638 14.10 -10.83 32.12
C ILE A 638 12.92 -10.74 33.10
N VAL A 639 12.92 -9.72 33.94
CA VAL A 639 11.84 -9.43 34.87
C VAL A 639 11.06 -8.22 34.36
N LEU A 640 9.79 -8.41 34.03
CA LEU A 640 8.87 -7.35 33.65
C LEU A 640 8.08 -6.87 34.86
N ILE A 641 7.86 -5.58 34.96
CA ILE A 641 7.06 -4.94 36.01
C ILE A 641 5.96 -4.16 35.32
N GLY A 642 4.69 -4.48 35.57
CA GLY A 642 3.59 -3.77 34.96
C GLY A 642 2.27 -3.94 35.66
N VAL A 643 1.31 -3.07 35.32
CA VAL A 643 0.00 -3.00 35.95
C VAL A 643 -0.96 -3.94 35.21
N ILE A 644 -1.73 -4.73 35.97
CA ILE A 644 -2.82 -5.57 35.44
C ILE A 644 -4.18 -5.22 36.08
N SER A 645 -4.21 -4.15 36.86
CA SER A 645 -5.44 -3.61 37.49
C SER A 645 -6.49 -3.28 36.43
N ARG A 646 -7.75 -3.58 36.75
CA ARG A 646 -8.92 -3.30 35.91
C ARG A 646 -9.70 -2.06 36.35
N GLY A 647 -9.05 -1.13 37.05
CA GLY A 647 -9.65 0.13 37.47
C GLY A 647 -10.21 1.01 36.33
N ASP A 648 -10.42 2.31 36.60
CA ASP A 648 -11.13 3.23 35.67
C ASP A 648 -10.51 3.37 34.26
N SER A 649 -9.25 2.98 34.08
CA SER A 649 -8.53 3.06 32.78
C SER A 649 -7.56 1.88 32.65
N PRO A 650 -8.06 0.67 32.38
CA PRO A 650 -7.22 -0.51 32.32
C PRO A 650 -6.30 -0.46 31.09
N ASP A 651 -5.01 -0.80 31.29
CA ASP A 651 -4.08 -1.05 30.18
C ASP A 651 -4.28 -2.47 29.63
N THR A 652 -5.38 -2.67 28.92
CA THR A 652 -5.75 -3.96 28.33
C THR A 652 -6.02 -3.82 26.83
N TRP A 653 -5.68 -4.87 26.11
CA TRP A 653 -5.70 -4.86 24.64
C TRP A 653 -6.38 -6.09 24.05
N PRO A 654 -7.24 -5.90 23.05
CA PRO A 654 -7.81 -7.03 22.29
C PRO A 654 -6.69 -7.80 21.58
N THR A 655 -6.77 -9.14 21.68
CA THR A 655 -5.83 -10.04 21.02
C THR A 655 -6.61 -11.18 20.33
N PRO A 656 -5.99 -11.99 19.46
CA PRO A 656 -6.63 -13.18 18.91
C PRO A 656 -7.21 -14.13 19.98
N TYR A 657 -6.73 -14.08 21.22
CA TYR A 657 -7.14 -14.94 22.33
C TYR A 657 -8.26 -14.34 23.20
N GLY A 658 -8.51 -13.06 23.13
CA GLY A 658 -9.57 -12.37 23.90
C GLY A 658 -9.89 -11.01 23.28
N ILE A 659 -11.10 -10.86 22.77
CA ILE A 659 -11.63 -9.61 22.20
C ILE A 659 -12.54 -8.88 23.19
N PRO A 660 -13.47 -9.57 23.91
CA PRO A 660 -14.27 -8.94 24.94
C PRO A 660 -13.41 -8.29 26.04
N LEU A 661 -13.89 -7.21 26.63
CA LEU A 661 -13.13 -6.39 27.59
C LEU A 661 -12.62 -7.19 28.79
N ASP A 662 -13.37 -8.18 29.26
CA ASP A 662 -13.02 -9.08 30.36
C ASP A 662 -11.97 -10.14 29.97
N GLU A 663 -11.77 -10.37 28.68
CA GLU A 663 -10.79 -11.32 28.14
C GLU A 663 -9.56 -10.62 27.53
N GLN A 664 -9.54 -9.29 27.49
CA GLN A 664 -8.41 -8.55 26.92
C GLN A 664 -7.12 -8.77 27.73
N MET A 665 -6.01 -8.75 27.02
CA MET A 665 -4.69 -9.00 27.59
C MET A 665 -4.07 -7.71 28.14
N PRO A 666 -3.58 -7.72 29.39
CA PRO A 666 -2.80 -6.60 29.93
C PRO A 666 -1.55 -6.30 29.10
N GLY A 667 -1.20 -4.99 28.98
CA GLY A 667 -0.07 -4.53 28.17
C GLY A 667 1.26 -5.20 28.53
N VAL A 668 1.55 -5.35 29.81
CA VAL A 668 2.78 -6.05 30.28
C VAL A 668 2.86 -7.50 29.85
N LEU A 669 1.72 -8.22 29.77
CA LEU A 669 1.69 -9.60 29.28
C LEU A 669 1.84 -9.65 27.75
N LEU A 670 1.29 -8.66 27.05
CA LEU A 670 1.49 -8.50 25.63
C LEU A 670 2.98 -8.25 25.30
N GLN A 671 3.66 -7.38 26.07
CA GLN A 671 5.11 -7.21 25.98
C GLN A 671 5.88 -8.50 26.27
N ALA A 672 5.43 -9.29 27.24
CA ALA A 672 6.03 -10.60 27.50
C ALA A 672 5.93 -11.57 26.31
N HIS A 673 4.78 -11.60 25.60
CA HIS A 673 4.64 -12.37 24.36
C HIS A 673 5.59 -11.88 23.25
N MET A 674 5.74 -10.56 23.12
CA MET A 674 6.62 -9.94 22.13
C MET A 674 8.10 -10.28 22.41
N ILE A 675 8.54 -10.23 23.66
CA ILE A 675 9.89 -10.61 24.07
C ILE A 675 10.11 -12.11 23.85
N SER A 676 9.14 -12.94 24.29
CA SER A 676 9.21 -14.39 24.12
C SER A 676 9.32 -14.80 22.66
N GLN A 677 8.64 -14.11 21.74
CA GLN A 677 8.76 -14.33 20.32
C GLN A 677 10.20 -14.10 19.83
N ILE A 678 10.80 -12.95 20.20
CA ILE A 678 12.18 -12.62 19.80
C ILE A 678 13.16 -13.65 20.33
N LEU A 679 13.14 -13.92 21.63
CA LEU A 679 14.09 -14.82 22.27
C LEU A 679 13.93 -16.26 21.74
N SER A 680 12.69 -16.74 21.57
CA SER A 680 12.44 -18.09 21.09
C SER A 680 12.83 -18.28 19.63
N ALA A 681 12.69 -17.24 18.80
CA ALA A 681 13.14 -17.29 17.41
C ALA A 681 14.68 -17.36 17.34
N VAL A 682 15.38 -16.59 18.18
CA VAL A 682 16.84 -16.52 18.15
C VAL A 682 17.51 -17.73 18.79
N GLU A 683 17.06 -18.15 19.96
CA GLU A 683 17.73 -19.22 20.73
C GLU A 683 17.16 -20.62 20.50
N ASN A 684 15.85 -20.73 20.29
CA ASN A 684 15.18 -22.02 20.17
C ASN A 684 14.80 -22.37 18.73
N GLY A 685 15.02 -21.45 17.77
CA GLY A 685 14.59 -21.65 16.38
C GLY A 685 13.06 -21.72 16.21
N ARG A 686 12.28 -21.16 17.17
CA ARG A 686 10.82 -21.12 17.04
C ARG A 686 10.47 -20.27 15.80
N PRO A 687 9.65 -20.82 14.87
CA PRO A 687 9.40 -20.16 13.61
C PRO A 687 8.71 -18.79 13.83
N LEU A 688 9.18 -17.78 13.11
CA LEU A 688 8.44 -16.54 12.93
C LEU A 688 7.28 -16.80 11.97
N LEU A 689 6.16 -16.08 12.18
CA LEU A 689 5.04 -16.17 11.25
C LEU A 689 5.40 -15.42 9.96
N GLY A 690 5.52 -16.16 8.89
CA GLY A 690 5.71 -15.66 7.53
C GLY A 690 4.45 -15.80 6.69
N VAL A 691 4.51 -15.23 5.49
CA VAL A 691 3.46 -15.32 4.46
C VAL A 691 4.09 -15.76 3.15
N TRP A 692 3.33 -16.41 2.31
CA TRP A 692 3.80 -16.77 0.98
C TRP A 692 3.91 -15.54 0.06
N SER A 693 4.70 -15.68 -1.01
CA SER A 693 4.68 -14.71 -2.10
C SER A 693 3.30 -14.71 -2.79
N LEU A 694 2.88 -13.59 -3.33
CA LEU A 694 1.59 -13.44 -4.00
C LEU A 694 1.36 -14.52 -5.06
N TRP A 695 2.39 -14.90 -5.82
CA TRP A 695 2.29 -15.95 -6.84
C TRP A 695 1.98 -17.33 -6.27
N LEU A 696 2.58 -17.69 -5.13
CA LEU A 696 2.28 -18.95 -4.45
C LEU A 696 0.86 -18.96 -3.86
N GLU A 697 0.41 -17.83 -3.33
CA GLU A 697 -0.96 -17.69 -2.86
C GLU A 697 -1.98 -17.79 -4.00
N PHE A 698 -1.70 -17.19 -5.17
CA PHE A 698 -2.54 -17.35 -6.36
C PHE A 698 -2.59 -18.79 -6.83
N ALA A 699 -1.45 -19.46 -6.91
CA ALA A 699 -1.37 -20.87 -7.27
C ALA A 699 -2.17 -21.75 -6.28
N TRP A 700 -2.10 -21.45 -4.98
CA TRP A 700 -2.86 -22.11 -3.93
C TRP A 700 -4.37 -21.97 -4.12
N ILE A 701 -4.84 -20.73 -4.30
CA ILE A 701 -6.26 -20.44 -4.53
C ILE A 701 -6.76 -21.14 -5.80
N TRP A 702 -5.96 -21.09 -6.88
CA TRP A 702 -6.28 -21.75 -8.14
C TRP A 702 -6.32 -23.28 -8.01
N CYS A 703 -5.37 -23.90 -7.29
CA CYS A 703 -5.39 -25.35 -7.03
C CYS A 703 -6.71 -25.78 -6.39
N TRP A 704 -7.21 -25.06 -5.39
CA TRP A 704 -8.50 -25.39 -4.75
C TRP A 704 -9.69 -25.12 -5.67
N SER A 705 -9.62 -24.11 -6.55
CA SER A 705 -10.59 -23.92 -7.61
C SER A 705 -10.62 -25.13 -8.57
N VAL A 706 -9.46 -25.67 -8.96
CA VAL A 706 -9.36 -26.86 -9.80
C VAL A 706 -9.94 -28.09 -9.08
N VAL A 707 -9.64 -28.29 -7.81
CA VAL A 707 -10.22 -29.38 -6.99
C VAL A 707 -11.75 -29.29 -7.00
N GLY A 708 -12.32 -28.11 -6.77
CA GLY A 708 -13.76 -27.87 -6.85
C GLY A 708 -14.33 -28.18 -8.25
N GLY A 709 -13.62 -27.77 -9.30
CA GLY A 709 -13.98 -28.08 -10.69
C GLY A 709 -14.03 -29.57 -10.99
N VAL A 710 -13.07 -30.34 -10.47
CA VAL A 710 -13.02 -31.80 -10.60
C VAL A 710 -14.19 -32.45 -9.86
N ILE A 711 -14.53 -31.99 -8.64
CA ILE A 711 -15.68 -32.49 -7.87
C ILE A 711 -16.98 -32.26 -8.67
N ALA A 712 -17.17 -31.03 -9.17
CA ALA A 712 -18.37 -30.68 -9.94
C ALA A 712 -18.49 -31.46 -11.26
N TRP A 713 -17.37 -31.83 -11.87
CA TRP A 713 -17.34 -32.63 -13.09
C TRP A 713 -17.89 -34.05 -12.85
N ARG A 714 -17.66 -34.63 -11.67
CA ARG A 714 -18.08 -36.00 -11.32
C ARG A 714 -19.59 -36.21 -11.25
N LYS A 715 -20.43 -35.16 -11.39
CA LYS A 715 -21.90 -35.21 -11.34
C LYS A 715 -22.43 -36.07 -10.18
N LEU A 716 -21.89 -35.81 -8.99
CA LEU A 716 -22.29 -36.52 -7.78
C LEU A 716 -23.74 -36.18 -7.42
N SER A 717 -24.46 -37.11 -6.81
CA SER A 717 -25.73 -36.81 -6.16
C SER A 717 -25.54 -35.82 -5.00
N LEU A 718 -26.57 -35.06 -4.67
CA LEU A 718 -26.49 -33.99 -3.67
C LEU A 718 -25.82 -34.41 -2.34
N PRO A 719 -26.15 -35.59 -1.73
CA PRO A 719 -25.50 -36.01 -0.48
C PRO A 719 -23.99 -36.32 -0.68
N TRP A 720 -23.62 -36.94 -1.79
CA TRP A 720 -22.21 -37.22 -2.11
C TRP A 720 -21.42 -35.95 -2.43
N LEU A 721 -22.07 -34.96 -3.07
CA LEU A 721 -21.48 -33.64 -3.31
C LEU A 721 -21.23 -32.91 -1.98
N ALA A 722 -22.22 -32.90 -1.09
CA ALA A 722 -22.08 -32.29 0.24
C ALA A 722 -20.96 -32.98 1.05
N LEU A 723 -20.88 -34.30 1.00
CA LEU A 723 -19.79 -35.02 1.65
C LEU A 723 -18.42 -34.68 1.06
N ALA A 724 -18.31 -34.67 -0.25
CA ALA A 724 -17.05 -34.30 -0.93
C ALA A 724 -16.60 -32.85 -0.58
N LEU A 725 -17.53 -31.91 -0.56
CA LEU A 725 -17.25 -30.53 -0.15
C LEU A 725 -16.84 -30.43 1.33
N SER A 726 -17.51 -31.15 2.20
CA SER A 726 -17.15 -31.19 3.64
C SER A 726 -15.74 -31.74 3.85
N VAL A 727 -15.41 -32.86 3.22
CA VAL A 727 -14.08 -33.49 3.31
C VAL A 727 -12.99 -32.55 2.73
N THR A 728 -13.23 -31.97 1.55
CA THR A 728 -12.23 -31.09 0.93
C THR A 728 -12.06 -29.77 1.69
N SER A 729 -13.13 -29.17 2.22
CA SER A 729 -13.05 -27.96 3.06
C SER A 729 -12.33 -28.25 4.38
N SER A 730 -12.56 -29.40 4.98
CA SER A 730 -11.83 -29.84 6.19
C SER A 730 -10.35 -30.09 5.90
N ALA A 731 -10.03 -30.69 4.76
CA ALA A 731 -8.63 -30.87 4.32
C ALA A 731 -7.93 -29.53 4.07
N LEU A 732 -8.62 -28.55 3.44
CA LEU A 732 -8.11 -27.19 3.25
C LEU A 732 -7.84 -26.53 4.61
N TYR A 733 -8.80 -26.57 5.54
CA TYR A 733 -8.64 -26.00 6.88
C TYR A 733 -7.45 -26.63 7.61
N LEU A 734 -7.36 -27.97 7.61
CA LEU A 734 -6.25 -28.69 8.23
C LEU A 734 -4.89 -28.33 7.61
N ALA A 735 -4.82 -28.21 6.29
CA ALA A 735 -3.59 -27.79 5.61
C ALA A 735 -3.17 -26.36 6.01
N CYS A 736 -4.11 -25.40 6.02
CA CYS A 736 -3.84 -24.04 6.49
C CYS A 736 -3.41 -24.01 7.96
N PHE A 737 -4.07 -24.81 8.80
CA PHE A 737 -3.78 -24.92 10.23
C PHE A 737 -2.39 -25.51 10.51
N VAL A 738 -2.01 -26.59 9.82
CA VAL A 738 -0.68 -27.21 9.96
C VAL A 738 0.41 -26.26 9.49
N LEU A 739 0.19 -25.55 8.38
CA LEU A 739 1.14 -24.55 7.90
C LEU A 739 1.25 -23.35 8.85
N LEU A 740 0.17 -22.94 9.49
CA LEU A 740 0.21 -21.89 10.51
C LEU A 740 1.03 -22.31 11.73
N ILE A 741 0.88 -23.55 12.22
CA ILE A 741 1.70 -24.11 13.31
C ILE A 741 3.18 -24.14 12.91
N SER A 742 3.48 -24.47 11.67
CA SER A 742 4.87 -24.48 11.16
C SER A 742 5.41 -23.08 10.84
N GLY A 743 4.65 -22.02 11.14
CA GLY A 743 5.10 -20.64 10.99
C GLY A 743 4.73 -19.96 9.66
N THR A 744 3.75 -20.49 8.92
CA THR A 744 3.35 -19.89 7.65
C THR A 744 1.83 -19.67 7.60
N TRP A 745 1.42 -18.40 7.47
CA TRP A 745 0.03 -18.04 7.24
C TRP A 745 -0.28 -17.99 5.75
N ILE A 746 -1.26 -18.78 5.32
CA ILE A 746 -1.74 -18.84 3.94
C ILE A 746 -3.24 -18.56 3.87
N PRO A 747 -3.76 -18.04 2.75
CA PRO A 747 -5.15 -17.63 2.61
C PRO A 747 -6.10 -18.85 2.64
N PHE A 748 -6.92 -18.91 3.68
CA PHE A 748 -7.96 -19.93 3.86
C PHE A 748 -9.25 -19.54 3.15
N VAL A 749 -9.80 -18.36 3.46
CA VAL A 749 -11.12 -17.91 2.97
C VAL A 749 -11.16 -17.75 1.45
N PRO A 750 -10.19 -17.11 0.78
CA PRO A 750 -10.18 -17.05 -0.68
C PRO A 750 -10.16 -18.45 -1.33
N SER A 751 -9.41 -19.39 -0.74
CA SER A 751 -9.31 -20.75 -1.26
C SER A 751 -10.63 -21.52 -1.09
N ALA A 752 -11.28 -21.39 0.07
CA ALA A 752 -12.58 -21.99 0.34
C ALA A 752 -13.68 -21.40 -0.58
N LEU A 753 -13.68 -20.09 -0.76
CA LEU A 753 -14.62 -19.42 -1.67
C LEU A 753 -14.41 -19.84 -3.13
N SER A 754 -13.17 -19.97 -3.58
CA SER A 754 -12.87 -20.47 -4.94
C SER A 754 -13.37 -21.91 -5.14
N LEU A 755 -13.14 -22.78 -4.16
CA LEU A 755 -13.64 -24.15 -4.15
C LEU A 755 -15.17 -24.18 -4.27
N LEU A 756 -15.88 -23.43 -3.43
CA LEU A 756 -17.35 -23.42 -3.39
C LEU A 756 -17.96 -22.73 -4.62
N ALA A 757 -17.41 -21.60 -5.04
CA ALA A 757 -17.93 -20.85 -6.18
C ALA A 757 -17.85 -21.63 -7.50
N ILE A 758 -16.75 -22.33 -7.75
CA ILE A 758 -16.62 -23.14 -8.96
C ILE A 758 -17.59 -24.32 -8.97
N VAL A 759 -17.82 -24.97 -7.81
CA VAL A 759 -18.79 -26.04 -7.68
C VAL A 759 -20.21 -25.52 -7.95
N GLY A 760 -20.58 -24.38 -7.37
CA GLY A 760 -21.86 -23.73 -7.61
C GLY A 760 -22.07 -23.37 -9.10
N LEU A 761 -21.09 -22.71 -9.72
CA LEU A 761 -21.12 -22.29 -11.12
C LEU A 761 -21.29 -23.50 -12.06
N MET A 762 -20.49 -24.54 -11.87
CA MET A 762 -20.55 -25.73 -12.72
C MET A 762 -21.81 -26.58 -12.49
N SER A 763 -22.35 -26.59 -11.27
CA SER A 763 -23.64 -27.23 -10.97
C SER A 763 -24.77 -26.54 -11.73
N ILE A 764 -24.84 -25.21 -11.72
CA ILE A 764 -25.85 -24.44 -12.46
C ILE A 764 -25.71 -24.70 -13.97
N TYR A 765 -24.49 -24.75 -14.49
CA TYR A 765 -24.24 -25.07 -15.89
C TYR A 765 -24.70 -26.47 -16.29
N ASN A 766 -24.51 -27.46 -15.42
CA ASN A 766 -24.91 -28.85 -15.64
C ASN A 766 -26.43 -29.07 -15.50
N PHE A 767 -27.15 -28.24 -14.74
CA PHE A 767 -28.61 -28.34 -14.51
C PHE A 767 -29.46 -27.51 -15.50
N LYS A 768 -28.88 -26.73 -16.43
CA LYS A 768 -29.68 -26.09 -17.47
C LYS A 768 -30.36 -27.15 -18.31
N PRO A 769 -31.72 -27.24 -18.33
CA PRO A 769 -32.42 -28.18 -19.20
C PRO A 769 -32.09 -27.86 -20.64
N LYS A 770 -31.77 -28.87 -21.41
CA LYS A 770 -31.79 -28.77 -22.89
C LYS A 770 -33.18 -28.35 -23.26
N ILE A 771 -33.40 -27.09 -23.61
CA ILE A 771 -34.59 -26.68 -24.32
C ILE A 771 -34.50 -27.39 -25.68
N SER A 772 -35.29 -28.46 -25.79
CA SER A 772 -35.49 -29.16 -27.06
C SER A 772 -36.16 -28.18 -27.99
N SER A 773 -35.48 -27.73 -29.03
CA SER A 773 -36.12 -27.22 -30.25
C SER A 773 -36.79 -28.41 -30.92
N SER A 774 -38.07 -28.66 -30.58
CA SER A 774 -38.96 -29.45 -31.37
C SER A 774 -39.99 -28.49 -31.97
N ASP A 775 -40.02 -28.52 -33.30
CA ASP A 775 -41.15 -28.26 -34.17
C ASP A 775 -41.67 -26.83 -34.36
N SER A 776 -41.37 -26.20 -35.43
CA SER A 776 -42.15 -26.20 -36.70
C SER A 776 -41.52 -25.25 -37.71
#